data_663469b6551bbd7ea91a3d595c2ac4fc
#
_entry.id   663469b6551bbd7ea91a3d595c2ac4fc
#
_cell.length_a   1.000
_cell.length_b   1.000
_cell.length_c   1.000
_cell.angle_alpha   90.00
_cell.angle_beta   90.00
_cell.angle_gamma   90.00
#
_symmetry.space_group_name_H-M   'P 1'
#
loop_
_entity.id
_entity.type
_entity.pdbx_description
1 polymer ?
#
loop_
_entity_poly.entity_id
_entity_poly.type
_entity_poly.pdbx_seq_one_letter_code
_entity_poly.pdbx_strand_id
1 'polypeptide(L)'
;MKLTDSITDLKGIGPRKAEAFGKLGLFSMHDVLYHFPRKYRDYSKTSCIMGAKHGDYVALELKLKSNPKLARVRRGLDITTARAFDQSGEINLTWYNQPYRMKAVVAGECVYACGRVDRMHGVKMINPSIYRQLPGILPVYPVCAGLSQKLLRDTVKAVLEGCSEGIEESLPASMRQKYGLIGLYDALRGLHFPGNMEEIKAARQRLAFEDTLLFSLTLSMMQYSLPKREQPLKLEGTMSSFIKLLPFEPTNAQLKAMEEIRRNLEGERLMNRLLQGDVGSGKTAVALYAMYAAMQNGKQAALMAPTEILAAQHYTTLCKIFGAENVAYLKGGMKKAEREAELARIADGTAKAVTGTHALLQGDVEFHDLGMVITDEQHRFGVKQRATIGAKGSAADVLIMSATPIPRTLAMILYGDLSVSCIDELPPGRKPVATRLVPEHKRQDMYKFIEEQAKAGQQAYIVCPLVEGSDSMDDVQSAVELYEELRKQLSVSVGLLHGQMSNAAKEKAAEAFRRGETGVLVATTVIEVGVDVPNATIMAIENADRFGLAQLHQLRGRVGRGDKRSYCFLLSGDSSEVAQQRLSTLVKTNSGFEIAETDLMMRGPGEFLGKKQHGISEFAAASLAMDISVMKEAKDAAEEILSDRQAMEEALPLIHRAWNRLEAMNGEIARN
;
A
#
# COMPACT_ATOMS: atom_id res chain seq x y z
N MET A 1 4.51 38.87 8.58
CA MET A 1 5.34 37.65 8.75
C MET A 1 5.30 36.87 7.45
N LYS A 2 6.42 36.25 7.09
CA LYS A 2 6.50 35.38 5.90
C LYS A 2 6.43 33.92 6.32
N LEU A 3 5.94 33.05 5.43
CA LEU A 3 5.88 31.61 5.70
C LEU A 3 7.26 30.99 5.95
N THR A 4 8.30 31.55 5.39
CA THR A 4 9.71 31.12 5.55
C THR A 4 10.36 31.60 6.85
N ASP A 5 9.73 32.53 7.59
CA ASP A 5 10.30 33.06 8.83
C ASP A 5 10.38 31.95 9.91
N SER A 6 11.37 32.05 10.79
CA SER A 6 11.60 31.08 11.85
C SER A 6 10.49 31.16 12.91
N ILE A 7 10.12 30.01 13.49
CA ILE A 7 9.18 29.97 14.60
C ILE A 7 9.65 30.78 15.83
N THR A 8 10.97 31.01 15.95
CA THR A 8 11.56 31.83 17.02
C THR A 8 11.21 33.31 16.91
N ASP A 9 10.77 33.78 15.75
CA ASP A 9 10.38 35.18 15.50
C ASP A 9 8.98 35.47 16.05
N LEU A 10 8.23 34.42 16.47
CA LEU A 10 6.93 34.54 17.10
C LEU A 10 7.07 35.00 18.54
N LYS A 11 6.35 36.08 18.87
CA LYS A 11 6.28 36.62 20.24
C LYS A 11 5.80 35.52 21.21
N GLY A 12 6.61 35.24 22.23
CA GLY A 12 6.30 34.26 23.27
C GLY A 12 6.87 32.84 23.01
N ILE A 13 7.59 32.62 21.91
CA ILE A 13 8.37 31.42 21.65
C ILE A 13 9.84 31.69 22.01
N GLY A 14 10.23 31.32 23.22
CA GLY A 14 11.63 31.37 23.65
C GLY A 14 12.38 30.06 23.32
N PRO A 15 13.71 30.00 23.57
CA PRO A 15 14.58 28.87 23.15
C PRO A 15 14.08 27.49 23.57
N ARG A 16 13.59 27.35 24.82
CA ARG A 16 13.05 26.07 25.33
C ARG A 16 11.80 25.60 24.59
N LYS A 17 10.92 26.53 24.19
CA LYS A 17 9.73 26.20 23.40
C LYS A 17 10.12 25.88 21.97
N ALA A 18 11.02 26.66 21.37
CA ALA A 18 11.55 26.40 20.02
C ALA A 18 12.18 25.00 19.92
N GLU A 19 12.96 24.58 20.94
CA GLU A 19 13.48 23.21 20.98
C GLU A 19 12.37 22.15 21.00
N ALA A 20 11.28 22.39 21.75
CA ALA A 20 10.16 21.48 21.81
C ALA A 20 9.39 21.43 20.47
N PHE A 21 9.23 22.56 19.76
CA PHE A 21 8.69 22.61 18.40
C PHE A 21 9.62 21.87 17.41
N GLY A 22 10.93 22.05 17.54
CA GLY A 22 11.95 21.35 16.72
C GLY A 22 11.88 19.82 16.85
N LYS A 23 11.50 19.27 18.02
CA LYS A 23 11.26 17.82 18.21
C LYS A 23 10.06 17.30 17.39
N LEU A 24 9.15 18.18 16.97
CA LEU A 24 8.06 17.87 16.03
C LEU A 24 8.41 18.21 14.58
N GLY A 25 9.63 18.67 14.29
CA GLY A 25 10.04 19.10 12.96
C GLY A 25 9.49 20.48 12.55
N LEU A 26 9.05 21.31 13.51
CA LEU A 26 8.43 22.60 13.25
C LEU A 26 9.47 23.71 13.46
N PHE A 27 10.07 24.20 12.38
CA PHE A 27 11.12 25.21 12.41
C PHE A 27 10.68 26.54 11.82
N SER A 28 9.73 26.53 10.87
CA SER A 28 9.22 27.71 10.17
C SER A 28 7.73 27.94 10.41
N MET A 29 7.22 29.11 10.03
CA MET A 29 5.78 29.41 10.04
C MET A 29 5.01 28.47 9.11
N HIS A 30 5.60 28.10 7.98
CA HIS A 30 5.06 27.12 7.05
C HIS A 30 4.84 25.78 7.76
N ASP A 31 5.84 25.24 8.47
CA ASP A 31 5.74 23.96 9.15
C ASP A 31 4.61 23.96 10.18
N VAL A 32 4.40 25.10 10.86
CA VAL A 32 3.30 25.25 11.83
C VAL A 32 1.93 25.18 11.16
N LEU A 33 1.73 25.83 10.00
CA LEU A 33 0.46 25.79 9.26
C LEU A 33 0.19 24.44 8.62
N TYR A 34 1.23 23.68 8.30
CA TYR A 34 1.09 22.33 7.74
C TYR A 34 1.19 21.22 8.79
N HIS A 35 1.26 21.59 10.09
CA HIS A 35 1.12 20.65 11.20
C HIS A 35 -0.36 20.41 11.51
N PHE A 36 -0.99 19.52 10.75
CA PHE A 36 -2.44 19.32 10.79
C PHE A 36 -2.94 18.57 12.05
N PRO A 37 -4.18 18.85 12.49
CA PRO A 37 -4.81 18.11 13.58
C PRO A 37 -5.00 16.63 13.24
N ARG A 38 -4.66 15.77 14.20
CA ARG A 38 -4.88 14.31 14.05
C ARG A 38 -6.35 13.92 14.20
N LYS A 39 -7.11 14.67 15.01
CA LYS A 39 -8.55 14.47 15.26
C LYS A 39 -9.18 15.75 15.76
N TYR A 40 -10.50 15.76 15.82
CA TYR A 40 -11.29 16.87 16.33
C TYR A 40 -12.13 16.41 17.51
N ARG A 41 -12.40 17.34 18.44
CA ARG A 41 -13.35 17.17 19.53
C ARG A 41 -14.46 18.18 19.33
N ASP A 42 -15.66 17.65 19.07
CA ASP A 42 -16.83 18.49 18.89
C ASP A 42 -17.45 18.83 20.25
N TYR A 43 -17.36 20.09 20.62
CA TYR A 43 -17.98 20.68 21.80
C TYR A 43 -18.98 21.79 21.41
N SER A 44 -19.53 21.71 20.20
CA SER A 44 -20.54 22.67 19.71
C SER A 44 -21.91 22.49 20.37
N LYS A 45 -22.14 21.30 20.95
CA LYS A 45 -23.37 20.96 21.66
C LYS A 45 -23.06 20.49 23.08
N THR A 46 -23.94 20.80 24.01
CA THR A 46 -23.86 20.29 25.39
C THR A 46 -24.55 18.94 25.51
N SER A 47 -23.99 18.10 26.34
CA SER A 47 -24.63 16.87 26.84
C SER A 47 -25.07 17.06 28.29
N CYS A 48 -25.89 16.14 28.80
CA CYS A 48 -26.21 16.08 30.22
C CYS A 48 -25.37 15.01 30.92
N ILE A 49 -25.21 15.14 32.25
CA ILE A 49 -24.40 14.19 33.05
C ILE A 49 -24.91 12.76 32.91
N MET A 50 -26.24 12.58 32.91
CA MET A 50 -26.84 11.23 32.79
C MET A 50 -26.63 10.61 31.40
N GLY A 51 -26.65 11.42 30.34
CA GLY A 51 -26.50 10.95 28.94
C GLY A 51 -25.07 10.61 28.53
N ALA A 52 -24.08 11.15 29.22
CA ALA A 52 -22.67 10.90 28.87
C ALA A 52 -22.19 9.52 29.32
N LYS A 53 -21.63 8.73 28.43
CA LYS A 53 -21.12 7.38 28.69
C LYS A 53 -19.67 7.42 29.21
N HIS A 54 -19.23 6.29 29.80
CA HIS A 54 -17.81 6.13 30.17
C HIS A 54 -16.90 6.26 28.92
N GLY A 55 -15.92 7.13 28.99
CA GLY A 55 -14.96 7.35 27.90
C GLY A 55 -15.31 8.47 26.94
N ASP A 56 -16.55 8.96 26.93
CA ASP A 56 -17.00 10.04 26.05
C ASP A 56 -16.27 11.36 26.33
N TYR A 57 -15.95 12.07 25.26
CA TYR A 57 -15.49 13.46 25.31
C TYR A 57 -16.67 14.39 25.03
N VAL A 58 -17.16 15.05 26.04
CA VAL A 58 -18.35 15.90 25.96
C VAL A 58 -18.13 17.28 26.57
N ALA A 59 -18.99 18.23 26.18
CA ALA A 59 -19.18 19.51 26.88
C ALA A 59 -20.41 19.38 27.78
N LEU A 60 -20.23 19.65 29.09
CA LEU A 60 -21.30 19.69 30.05
C LEU A 60 -21.48 21.15 30.52
N GLU A 61 -22.72 21.65 30.50
CA GLU A 61 -23.06 22.90 31.13
C GLU A 61 -23.35 22.63 32.60
N LEU A 62 -22.51 23.16 33.49
CA LEU A 62 -22.49 22.80 34.89
C LEU A 62 -22.54 24.04 35.80
N LYS A 63 -23.30 23.93 36.88
CA LYS A 63 -23.22 24.89 38.00
C LYS A 63 -22.33 24.32 39.10
N LEU A 64 -21.36 25.11 39.57
CA LEU A 64 -20.42 24.68 40.61
C LEU A 64 -21.10 24.65 41.97
N LYS A 65 -21.07 23.47 42.62
CA LYS A 65 -21.61 23.28 43.98
C LYS A 65 -20.60 23.66 45.06
N SER A 66 -19.31 23.55 44.76
CA SER A 66 -18.23 23.84 45.71
C SER A 66 -17.02 24.49 45.07
N ASN A 67 -16.28 25.27 45.79
CA ASN A 67 -14.96 25.71 45.38
C ASN A 67 -14.01 24.51 45.21
N PRO A 68 -13.03 24.58 44.32
CA PRO A 68 -12.06 23.52 44.16
C PRO A 68 -11.26 23.25 45.44
N LYS A 69 -11.04 21.97 45.76
CA LYS A 69 -10.24 21.55 46.92
C LYS A 69 -9.00 20.79 46.40
N LEU A 70 -7.83 21.13 46.96
CA LEU A 70 -6.58 20.49 46.66
C LEU A 70 -6.27 19.41 47.71
N ALA A 71 -6.06 18.19 47.25
CA ALA A 71 -5.56 17.07 48.04
C ALA A 71 -4.17 16.65 47.55
N ARG A 72 -3.19 16.67 48.44
CA ARG A 72 -1.84 16.10 48.16
C ARG A 72 -1.83 14.66 48.60
N VAL A 73 -1.92 13.73 47.64
CA VAL A 73 -2.08 12.30 47.92
C VAL A 73 -0.72 11.62 48.21
N ARG A 74 0.30 11.97 47.43
CA ARG A 74 1.69 11.50 47.60
C ARG A 74 2.64 12.45 46.89
N ARG A 75 3.95 12.31 47.11
CA ARG A 75 4.96 13.10 46.40
C ARG A 75 4.80 12.93 44.86
N GLY A 76 4.54 14.05 44.18
CA GLY A 76 4.30 14.09 42.72
C GLY A 76 2.87 13.83 42.28
N LEU A 77 1.89 13.68 43.20
CA LEU A 77 0.48 13.51 42.87
C LEU A 77 -0.40 14.46 43.67
N ASP A 78 -0.74 15.58 43.06
CA ASP A 78 -1.73 16.57 43.52
C ASP A 78 -3.05 16.35 42.79
N ILE A 79 -4.16 16.28 43.53
CA ILE A 79 -5.49 16.14 42.97
C ILE A 79 -6.33 17.35 43.38
N THR A 80 -6.79 18.12 42.38
CA THR A 80 -7.76 19.22 42.60
C THR A 80 -9.14 18.71 42.20
N THR A 81 -10.14 18.85 43.06
CA THR A 81 -11.52 18.43 42.81
C THR A 81 -12.52 19.55 43.08
N ALA A 82 -13.53 19.67 42.22
CA ALA A 82 -14.69 20.52 42.45
C ALA A 82 -15.97 19.73 42.16
N ARG A 83 -17.03 19.92 42.98
CA ARG A 83 -18.34 19.33 42.70
C ARG A 83 -19.17 20.28 41.85
N ALA A 84 -19.81 19.73 40.84
CA ALA A 84 -20.68 20.46 39.95
C ALA A 84 -21.93 19.62 39.63
N PHE A 85 -22.98 20.25 39.14
CA PHE A 85 -24.23 19.59 38.81
C PHE A 85 -24.91 20.24 37.60
N ASP A 86 -25.75 19.49 36.95
CA ASP A 86 -26.76 19.93 36.01
C ASP A 86 -28.15 19.48 36.46
N GLN A 87 -29.17 19.59 35.60
CA GLN A 87 -30.52 19.13 35.89
C GLN A 87 -30.63 17.60 36.02
N SER A 88 -29.67 16.86 35.49
CA SER A 88 -29.68 15.39 35.41
C SER A 88 -28.89 14.71 36.53
N GLY A 89 -27.98 15.41 37.22
CA GLY A 89 -27.17 14.81 38.27
C GLY A 89 -25.97 15.62 38.74
N GLU A 90 -25.11 14.98 39.53
CA GLU A 90 -23.87 15.56 40.06
C GLU A 90 -22.65 14.89 39.45
N ILE A 91 -21.55 15.64 39.25
CA ILE A 91 -20.26 15.17 38.73
C ILE A 91 -19.10 15.79 39.48
N ASN A 92 -18.00 15.04 39.64
CA ASN A 92 -16.76 15.55 40.16
C ASN A 92 -15.82 15.98 39.01
N LEU A 93 -15.44 17.27 38.99
CA LEU A 93 -14.39 17.76 38.13
C LEU A 93 -13.04 17.49 38.80
N THR A 94 -12.18 16.67 38.18
CA THR A 94 -10.93 16.18 38.78
C THR A 94 -9.74 16.55 37.93
N TRP A 95 -8.79 17.30 38.48
CA TRP A 95 -7.54 17.66 37.81
C TRP A 95 -6.36 17.04 38.56
N TYR A 96 -5.51 16.32 37.83
CA TYR A 96 -4.28 15.70 38.30
C TYR A 96 -3.09 16.62 38.04
N ASN A 97 -2.27 16.88 39.07
CA ASN A 97 -1.05 17.70 39.02
C ASN A 97 -1.27 19.13 38.47
N GLN A 98 -2.46 19.70 38.74
CA GLN A 98 -2.84 21.04 38.30
C GLN A 98 -3.35 21.90 39.49
N PRO A 99 -2.53 22.20 40.52
CA PRO A 99 -2.95 22.95 41.68
C PRO A 99 -3.43 24.38 41.34
N TYR A 100 -2.94 24.96 40.24
CA TYR A 100 -3.38 26.29 39.78
C TYR A 100 -4.88 26.34 39.40
N ARG A 101 -5.52 25.19 39.20
CA ARG A 101 -6.96 25.07 38.93
C ARG A 101 -7.83 25.46 40.12
N MET A 102 -7.27 25.59 41.31
CA MET A 102 -7.97 26.13 42.49
C MET A 102 -8.63 27.52 42.23
N LYS A 103 -8.04 28.32 41.34
CA LYS A 103 -8.53 29.64 40.95
C LYS A 103 -9.35 29.64 39.65
N ALA A 104 -9.59 28.48 39.05
CA ALA A 104 -10.20 28.39 37.71
C ALA A 104 -11.72 28.59 37.74
N VAL A 105 -12.38 28.24 38.86
CA VAL A 105 -13.83 28.27 39.03
C VAL A 105 -14.20 28.62 40.48
N VAL A 106 -15.38 29.17 40.66
CA VAL A 106 -15.92 29.58 41.98
C VAL A 106 -17.29 28.93 42.19
N ALA A 107 -17.62 28.59 43.43
CA ALA A 107 -18.92 28.05 43.77
C ALA A 107 -20.05 28.97 43.32
N GLY A 108 -21.12 28.41 42.77
CA GLY A 108 -22.27 29.15 42.20
C GLY A 108 -22.10 29.57 40.74
N GLU A 109 -20.90 29.50 40.17
CA GLU A 109 -20.60 29.84 38.77
C GLU A 109 -21.13 28.79 37.80
N CYS A 110 -21.69 29.24 36.66
CA CYS A 110 -22.06 28.39 35.52
C CYS A 110 -20.90 28.33 34.52
N VAL A 111 -20.50 27.15 34.14
CA VAL A 111 -19.35 26.91 33.26
C VAL A 111 -19.61 25.77 32.30
N TYR A 112 -18.92 25.79 31.16
CA TYR A 112 -18.83 24.64 30.24
C TYR A 112 -17.57 23.83 30.55
N ALA A 113 -17.76 22.63 31.11
CA ALA A 113 -16.68 21.69 31.37
C ALA A 113 -16.54 20.73 30.19
N CYS A 114 -15.40 20.79 29.49
CA CYS A 114 -15.12 19.97 28.32
C CYS A 114 -14.03 18.96 28.66
N GLY A 115 -14.32 17.65 28.55
CA GLY A 115 -13.36 16.61 28.94
C GLY A 115 -13.90 15.22 28.80
N ARG A 116 -13.11 14.25 29.26
CA ARG A 116 -13.46 12.83 29.25
C ARG A 116 -14.24 12.46 30.52
N VAL A 117 -15.38 11.83 30.33
CA VAL A 117 -16.21 11.30 31.42
C VAL A 117 -15.71 9.91 31.85
N ASP A 118 -15.55 9.73 33.17
CA ASP A 118 -15.22 8.44 33.76
C ASP A 118 -16.33 8.06 34.76
N ARG A 119 -16.85 6.82 34.61
CA ARG A 119 -17.92 6.26 35.44
C ARG A 119 -17.52 5.03 36.26
N MET A 120 -16.22 4.61 36.16
CA MET A 120 -15.77 3.37 36.84
C MET A 120 -15.81 3.46 38.37
N HIS A 121 -15.48 4.63 38.95
CA HIS A 121 -15.45 4.87 40.39
C HIS A 121 -16.20 6.16 40.73
N GLY A 122 -17.50 6.20 40.43
CA GLY A 122 -18.33 7.39 40.52
C GLY A 122 -18.25 8.27 39.27
N VAL A 123 -19.16 9.23 39.14
CA VAL A 123 -19.22 10.11 37.96
C VAL A 123 -18.20 11.23 38.11
N LYS A 124 -17.20 11.26 37.28
CA LYS A 124 -16.15 12.29 37.24
C LYS A 124 -15.74 12.65 35.85
N MET A 125 -15.26 13.89 35.68
CA MET A 125 -14.61 14.32 34.43
C MET A 125 -13.13 14.54 34.70
N ILE A 126 -12.28 13.89 33.91
CA ILE A 126 -10.83 13.88 34.12
C ILE A 126 -10.17 15.04 33.37
N ASN A 127 -9.40 15.87 34.07
CA ASN A 127 -8.67 17.00 33.53
C ASN A 127 -9.52 17.88 32.60
N PRO A 128 -10.76 18.27 32.97
CA PRO A 128 -11.59 19.10 32.11
C PRO A 128 -10.98 20.47 31.83
N SER A 129 -11.17 20.92 30.59
CA SER A 129 -10.98 22.33 30.25
C SER A 129 -12.26 23.10 30.58
N ILE A 130 -12.11 24.25 31.24
CA ILE A 130 -13.25 25.09 31.64
C ILE A 130 -13.33 26.28 30.70
N TYR A 131 -14.55 26.52 30.20
CA TYR A 131 -14.87 27.63 29.31
C TYR A 131 -16.07 28.41 29.83
N ARG A 132 -16.17 29.69 29.46
CA ARG A 132 -17.32 30.56 29.76
C ARG A 132 -18.34 30.54 28.61
N GLN A 133 -17.91 30.10 27.43
CA GLN A 133 -18.73 29.90 26.23
C GLN A 133 -18.33 28.58 25.63
N LEU A 134 -19.23 27.95 24.87
CA LEU A 134 -18.91 26.72 24.17
C LEU A 134 -17.73 26.93 23.19
N PRO A 135 -16.68 26.14 23.28
CA PRO A 135 -15.49 26.34 22.44
C PRO A 135 -15.68 25.88 21.00
N GLY A 136 -16.82 25.25 20.66
CA GLY A 136 -17.06 24.69 19.33
C GLY A 136 -16.22 23.45 19.06
N ILE A 137 -15.78 23.27 17.82
CA ILE A 137 -14.96 22.16 17.40
C ILE A 137 -13.48 22.49 17.65
N LEU A 138 -12.83 21.70 18.50
CA LEU A 138 -11.42 21.90 18.85
C LEU A 138 -10.50 20.90 18.15
N PRO A 139 -9.48 21.39 17.42
CA PRO A 139 -8.45 20.53 16.84
C PRO A 139 -7.57 19.91 17.95
N VAL A 140 -7.15 18.66 17.71
CA VAL A 140 -6.22 17.92 18.57
C VAL A 140 -4.98 17.57 17.74
N TYR A 141 -3.87 18.23 18.04
CA TYR A 141 -2.60 18.06 17.35
C TYR A 141 -1.77 16.92 17.95
N PRO A 142 -0.86 16.32 17.15
CA PRO A 142 0.27 15.57 17.69
C PRO A 142 1.10 16.50 18.59
N VAL A 143 1.52 16.03 19.77
CA VAL A 143 2.33 16.78 20.71
C VAL A 143 3.48 15.95 21.24
N CYS A 144 4.56 16.62 21.65
CA CYS A 144 5.67 16.02 22.38
C CYS A 144 5.80 16.62 23.79
N ALA A 145 6.68 16.06 24.59
CA ALA A 145 6.97 16.60 25.92
C ALA A 145 7.42 18.08 25.83
N GLY A 146 6.78 18.93 26.61
CA GLY A 146 7.02 20.39 26.63
C GLY A 146 6.04 21.22 25.81
N LEU A 147 5.19 20.62 24.96
CA LEU A 147 4.13 21.32 24.21
C LEU A 147 2.74 20.94 24.69
N SER A 148 1.90 21.94 24.91
CA SER A 148 0.48 21.73 25.21
C SER A 148 -0.41 21.98 24.01
N GLN A 149 -1.59 21.34 23.97
CA GLN A 149 -2.60 21.57 22.93
C GLN A 149 -3.00 23.04 22.82
N LYS A 150 -3.07 23.75 23.97
CA LYS A 150 -3.38 25.18 24.01
C LYS A 150 -2.28 25.99 23.32
N LEU A 151 -1.01 25.74 23.68
CA LEU A 151 0.12 26.47 23.10
C LEU A 151 0.16 26.28 21.57
N LEU A 152 -0.04 25.04 21.08
CA LEU A 152 -0.08 24.78 19.65
C LEU A 152 -1.23 25.53 18.97
N ARG A 153 -2.44 25.46 19.50
CA ARG A 153 -3.58 26.20 18.93
C ARG A 153 -3.33 27.71 18.89
N ASP A 154 -2.81 28.26 19.97
CA ASP A 154 -2.51 29.70 20.07
C ASP A 154 -1.41 30.09 19.06
N THR A 155 -0.39 29.24 18.90
CA THR A 155 0.69 29.43 17.92
C THR A 155 0.18 29.37 16.48
N VAL A 156 -0.59 28.33 16.12
CA VAL A 156 -1.18 28.18 14.78
C VAL A 156 -2.08 29.38 14.46
N LYS A 157 -2.88 29.87 15.44
CA LYS A 157 -3.73 31.04 15.26
C LYS A 157 -2.89 32.28 14.93
N ALA A 158 -1.86 32.54 15.72
CA ALA A 158 -0.98 33.70 15.52
C ALA A 158 -0.26 33.66 14.15
N VAL A 159 0.15 32.45 13.71
CA VAL A 159 0.79 32.27 12.39
C VAL A 159 -0.21 32.47 11.27
N LEU A 160 -1.40 31.87 11.35
CA LEU A 160 -2.44 31.99 10.33
C LEU A 160 -2.88 33.44 10.12
N GLU A 161 -3.09 34.17 11.22
CA GLU A 161 -3.46 35.59 11.18
C GLU A 161 -2.30 36.46 10.68
N GLY A 162 -1.07 36.19 11.14
CA GLY A 162 0.10 36.99 10.82
C GLY A 162 0.68 36.74 9.42
N CYS A 163 0.41 35.60 8.80
CA CYS A 163 0.86 35.23 7.46
C CYS A 163 -0.26 35.25 6.41
N SER A 164 -1.45 35.77 6.72
CA SER A 164 -2.64 35.72 5.84
C SER A 164 -2.38 36.27 4.44
N GLU A 165 -1.66 37.38 4.32
CA GLU A 165 -1.30 38.01 3.04
C GLU A 165 -0.21 37.25 2.28
N GLY A 166 0.57 36.40 2.95
CA GLY A 166 1.64 35.60 2.37
C GLY A 166 1.22 34.18 1.97
N ILE A 167 -0.04 33.81 2.19
CA ILE A 167 -0.60 32.51 1.75
C ILE A 167 -1.13 32.69 0.32
N GLU A 168 -0.24 32.44 -0.64
CA GLU A 168 -0.59 32.55 -2.06
C GLU A 168 -1.40 31.33 -2.51
N GLU A 169 -2.47 31.60 -3.29
CA GLU A 169 -3.28 30.55 -3.90
C GLU A 169 -2.49 29.83 -4.99
N SER A 170 -2.38 28.53 -4.88
CA SER A 170 -1.61 27.69 -5.80
C SER A 170 -2.43 27.16 -6.98
N LEU A 171 -3.77 26.95 -6.79
CA LEU A 171 -4.63 26.43 -7.81
C LEU A 171 -5.27 27.54 -8.66
N PRO A 172 -5.26 27.45 -9.99
CA PRO A 172 -6.00 28.36 -10.86
C PRO A 172 -7.46 28.50 -10.48
N ALA A 173 -8.04 29.69 -10.66
CA ALA A 173 -9.44 29.95 -10.34
C ALA A 173 -10.40 29.07 -11.16
N SER A 174 -10.09 28.86 -12.45
CA SER A 174 -10.79 27.95 -13.36
C SER A 174 -10.89 26.53 -12.79
N MET A 175 -9.78 26.00 -12.29
CA MET A 175 -9.68 24.68 -11.69
C MET A 175 -10.46 24.58 -10.38
N ARG A 176 -10.34 25.56 -9.49
CA ARG A 176 -11.10 25.58 -8.23
C ARG A 176 -12.59 25.59 -8.48
N GLN A 177 -13.08 26.35 -9.46
CA GLN A 177 -14.47 26.38 -9.84
C GLN A 177 -14.93 25.04 -10.43
N LYS A 178 -14.15 24.44 -11.33
CA LYS A 178 -14.46 23.16 -11.97
C LYS A 178 -14.62 22.02 -10.97
N TYR A 179 -13.77 21.93 -9.97
CA TYR A 179 -13.76 20.85 -8.98
C TYR A 179 -14.40 21.23 -7.63
N GLY A 180 -15.06 22.39 -7.55
CA GLY A 180 -15.76 22.84 -6.34
C GLY A 180 -14.84 23.02 -5.12
N LEU A 181 -13.61 23.50 -5.33
CA LEU A 181 -12.59 23.63 -4.29
C LEU A 181 -12.57 25.04 -3.70
N ILE A 182 -12.44 25.11 -2.37
CA ILE A 182 -12.25 26.38 -1.63
C ILE A 182 -10.81 26.91 -1.79
N GLY A 183 -10.59 28.16 -1.42
CA GLY A 183 -9.26 28.77 -1.44
C GLY A 183 -8.30 28.15 -0.42
N LEU A 184 -6.98 28.29 -0.63
CA LEU A 184 -5.96 27.71 0.24
C LEU A 184 -6.03 28.27 1.66
N TYR A 185 -6.21 29.58 1.81
CA TYR A 185 -6.36 30.22 3.13
C TYR A 185 -7.60 29.67 3.88
N ASP A 186 -8.74 29.56 3.19
CA ASP A 186 -9.97 29.03 3.79
C ASP A 186 -9.82 27.56 4.16
N ALA A 187 -9.08 26.78 3.38
CA ALA A 187 -8.78 25.38 3.69
C ALA A 187 -7.90 25.26 4.96
N LEU A 188 -6.82 26.02 5.05
CA LEU A 188 -5.98 26.04 6.25
C LEU A 188 -6.77 26.51 7.47
N ARG A 189 -7.57 27.57 7.34
CA ARG A 189 -8.46 28.05 8.41
C ARG A 189 -9.47 26.99 8.83
N GLY A 190 -10.12 26.34 7.86
CA GLY A 190 -11.14 25.32 8.11
C GLY A 190 -10.60 24.06 8.76
N LEU A 191 -9.32 23.71 8.56
CA LEU A 191 -8.67 22.61 9.29
C LEU A 191 -8.29 23.00 10.72
N HIS A 192 -7.78 24.22 10.92
CA HIS A 192 -7.27 24.61 12.22
C HIS A 192 -8.34 25.20 13.14
N PHE A 193 -9.34 25.89 12.59
CA PHE A 193 -10.40 26.56 13.32
C PHE A 193 -11.77 26.37 12.65
N PRO A 194 -12.24 25.11 12.53
CA PRO A 194 -13.48 24.79 11.85
C PRO A 194 -14.70 25.32 12.62
N GLY A 195 -15.65 25.90 11.91
CA GLY A 195 -16.97 26.25 12.44
C GLY A 195 -17.92 25.04 12.47
N ASN A 196 -17.75 24.10 11.57
CA ASN A 196 -18.56 22.88 11.47
C ASN A 196 -17.77 21.74 10.79
N MET A 197 -18.37 20.54 10.75
CA MET A 197 -17.72 19.36 10.17
C MET A 197 -17.60 19.43 8.64
N GLU A 198 -18.45 20.18 7.96
CA GLU A 198 -18.43 20.36 6.51
C GLU A 198 -17.22 21.21 6.07
N GLU A 199 -16.87 22.24 6.85
CA GLU A 199 -15.65 23.01 6.61
C GLU A 199 -14.40 22.13 6.70
N ILE A 200 -14.34 21.19 7.65
CA ILE A 200 -13.23 20.23 7.75
C ILE A 200 -13.16 19.37 6.50
N LYS A 201 -14.32 18.88 6.02
CA LYS A 201 -14.39 18.04 4.83
C LYS A 201 -13.92 18.80 3.59
N ALA A 202 -14.45 19.99 3.35
CA ALA A 202 -14.06 20.84 2.22
C ALA A 202 -12.57 21.21 2.25
N ALA A 203 -12.03 21.52 3.43
CA ALA A 203 -10.64 21.84 3.63
C ALA A 203 -9.72 20.64 3.35
N ARG A 204 -10.10 19.44 3.81
CA ARG A 204 -9.38 18.20 3.49
C ARG A 204 -9.40 17.89 2.00
N GLN A 205 -10.55 18.00 1.36
CA GLN A 205 -10.69 17.78 -0.07
C GLN A 205 -9.76 18.71 -0.86
N ARG A 206 -9.75 20.01 -0.51
CA ARG A 206 -8.89 21.01 -1.17
C ARG A 206 -7.41 20.66 -1.09
N LEU A 207 -6.92 20.33 0.11
CA LEU A 207 -5.49 20.02 0.31
C LEU A 207 -5.10 18.65 -0.26
N ALA A 208 -5.99 17.65 -0.15
CA ALA A 208 -5.76 16.35 -0.74
C ALA A 208 -5.70 16.42 -2.28
N PHE A 209 -6.58 17.23 -2.89
CA PHE A 209 -6.56 17.46 -4.34
C PHE A 209 -5.24 18.09 -4.78
N GLU A 210 -4.77 19.16 -4.11
CA GLU A 210 -3.52 19.83 -4.47
C GLU A 210 -2.32 18.90 -4.35
N ASP A 211 -2.18 18.18 -3.22
CA ASP A 211 -1.07 17.26 -3.02
C ASP A 211 -1.07 16.13 -4.08
N THR A 212 -2.25 15.63 -4.42
CA THR A 212 -2.41 14.58 -5.44
C THR A 212 -2.12 15.13 -6.84
N LEU A 213 -2.57 16.34 -7.12
CA LEU A 213 -2.29 17.02 -8.39
C LEU A 213 -0.79 17.26 -8.57
N LEU A 214 -0.12 17.82 -7.56
CA LEU A 214 1.34 18.02 -7.58
C LEU A 214 2.07 16.70 -7.80
N PHE A 215 1.63 15.64 -7.13
CA PHE A 215 2.20 14.32 -7.30
C PHE A 215 1.99 13.81 -8.72
N SER A 216 0.76 13.88 -9.25
CA SER A 216 0.43 13.45 -10.63
C SER A 216 1.22 14.23 -11.68
N LEU A 217 1.38 15.55 -11.50
CA LEU A 217 2.23 16.37 -12.36
C LEU A 217 3.69 15.92 -12.31
N THR A 218 4.25 15.70 -11.10
CA THR A 218 5.62 15.22 -10.93
C THR A 218 5.85 13.91 -11.68
N LEU A 219 4.91 12.96 -11.55
CA LEU A 219 4.99 11.66 -12.21
C LEU A 219 4.89 11.76 -13.74
N SER A 220 3.96 12.59 -14.23
CA SER A 220 3.85 12.84 -15.65
C SER A 220 5.13 13.45 -16.21
N MET A 221 5.74 14.41 -15.49
CA MET A 221 7.03 14.99 -15.86
C MET A 221 8.15 13.94 -15.88
N MET A 222 8.18 12.99 -14.93
CA MET A 222 9.12 11.86 -14.97
C MET A 222 8.95 11.01 -16.23
N GLN A 223 7.72 10.70 -16.63
CA GLN A 223 7.47 9.99 -17.89
C GLN A 223 7.92 10.78 -19.12
N TYR A 224 7.72 12.09 -19.11
CA TYR A 224 8.24 12.97 -20.17
C TYR A 224 9.77 13.08 -20.18
N SER A 225 10.45 12.80 -19.08
CA SER A 225 11.92 12.81 -19.00
C SER A 225 12.57 11.48 -19.41
N LEU A 226 11.78 10.42 -19.69
CA LEU A 226 12.32 9.16 -20.19
C LEU A 226 13.12 9.38 -21.49
N PRO A 227 14.22 8.63 -21.69
CA PRO A 227 15.04 8.74 -22.87
C PRO A 227 14.21 8.58 -24.15
N LYS A 228 14.55 9.35 -25.17
CA LYS A 228 13.98 9.17 -26.48
C LYS A 228 14.61 7.94 -27.15
N ARG A 229 13.79 7.21 -27.87
CA ARG A 229 14.19 6.09 -28.69
C ARG A 229 14.81 6.64 -29.99
N GLU A 230 15.84 6.02 -30.50
CA GLU A 230 16.45 6.42 -31.79
C GLU A 230 15.45 6.27 -32.93
N GLN A 231 14.70 5.15 -32.94
CA GLN A 231 13.65 4.89 -33.92
C GLN A 231 12.49 4.13 -33.27
N PRO A 232 11.23 4.53 -33.52
CA PRO A 232 10.06 3.77 -33.13
C PRO A 232 10.07 2.36 -33.70
N LEU A 233 9.54 1.37 -32.96
CA LEU A 233 9.44 0.01 -33.48
C LEU A 233 8.32 -0.05 -34.53
N LYS A 234 8.55 -0.85 -35.58
CA LYS A 234 7.54 -1.12 -36.62
C LYS A 234 6.75 -2.35 -36.23
N LEU A 235 5.48 -2.16 -35.87
CA LEU A 235 4.63 -3.23 -35.29
C LEU A 235 3.36 -3.53 -36.12
N GLU A 236 3.29 -3.05 -37.35
CA GLU A 236 2.17 -3.35 -38.26
C GLU A 236 2.01 -4.86 -38.45
N GLY A 237 0.82 -5.39 -38.17
CA GLY A 237 0.51 -6.82 -38.25
C GLY A 237 1.16 -7.71 -37.19
N THR A 238 2.02 -7.19 -36.33
CA THR A 238 2.76 -7.97 -35.32
C THR A 238 1.83 -8.64 -34.31
N MET A 239 0.80 -7.93 -33.84
CA MET A 239 -0.15 -8.46 -32.87
C MET A 239 -0.95 -9.63 -33.44
N SER A 240 -1.47 -9.52 -34.65
CA SER A 240 -2.24 -10.59 -35.31
C SER A 240 -1.37 -11.82 -35.62
N SER A 241 -0.09 -11.62 -35.95
CA SER A 241 0.87 -12.68 -36.15
C SER A 241 1.20 -13.40 -34.84
N PHE A 242 1.39 -12.65 -33.75
CA PHE A 242 1.63 -13.21 -32.42
C PHE A 242 0.45 -14.03 -31.89
N ILE A 243 -0.78 -13.53 -32.03
CA ILE A 243 -1.99 -14.24 -31.58
C ILE A 243 -2.10 -15.63 -32.21
N LYS A 244 -1.68 -15.80 -33.46
CA LYS A 244 -1.68 -17.12 -34.17
C LYS A 244 -0.66 -18.11 -33.55
N LEU A 245 0.33 -17.65 -32.82
CA LEU A 245 1.32 -18.50 -32.14
C LEU A 245 0.80 -18.99 -30.77
N LEU A 246 -0.23 -18.36 -30.24
CA LEU A 246 -0.79 -18.75 -28.94
C LEU A 246 -1.67 -19.99 -29.09
N PRO A 247 -1.64 -20.94 -28.13
CA PRO A 247 -2.50 -22.13 -28.12
C PRO A 247 -3.94 -21.82 -27.62
N PHE A 248 -4.28 -20.56 -27.39
CA PHE A 248 -5.57 -20.08 -26.87
C PHE A 248 -5.87 -18.68 -27.40
N GLU A 249 -7.11 -18.28 -27.35
CA GLU A 249 -7.56 -16.91 -27.69
C GLU A 249 -7.34 -15.98 -26.47
N PRO A 250 -6.68 -14.82 -26.67
CA PRO A 250 -6.52 -13.83 -25.60
C PRO A 250 -7.85 -13.21 -25.18
N THR A 251 -7.99 -12.86 -23.88
CA THR A 251 -9.14 -12.11 -23.38
C THR A 251 -9.10 -10.64 -23.84
N ASN A 252 -10.23 -9.95 -23.74
CA ASN A 252 -10.31 -8.52 -24.09
C ASN A 252 -9.34 -7.67 -23.26
N ALA A 253 -9.20 -7.97 -21.96
CA ALA A 253 -8.24 -7.28 -21.09
C ALA A 253 -6.77 -7.53 -21.50
N GLN A 254 -6.43 -8.74 -21.95
CA GLN A 254 -5.10 -9.05 -22.48
C GLN A 254 -4.85 -8.32 -23.79
N LEU A 255 -5.82 -8.32 -24.74
CA LEU A 255 -5.72 -7.58 -26.00
C LEU A 255 -5.54 -6.08 -25.75
N LYS A 256 -6.29 -5.52 -24.82
CA LYS A 256 -6.16 -4.10 -24.42
C LYS A 256 -4.76 -3.81 -23.88
N ALA A 257 -4.24 -4.65 -22.99
CA ALA A 257 -2.90 -4.49 -22.45
C ALA A 257 -1.81 -4.61 -23.54
N MET A 258 -1.95 -5.54 -24.50
CA MET A 258 -1.06 -5.65 -25.65
C MET A 258 -1.12 -4.41 -26.54
N GLU A 259 -2.30 -3.84 -26.76
CA GLU A 259 -2.49 -2.60 -27.54
C GLU A 259 -1.86 -1.38 -26.83
N GLU A 260 -1.99 -1.28 -25.52
CA GLU A 260 -1.32 -0.23 -24.74
C GLU A 260 0.21 -0.34 -24.82
N ILE A 261 0.77 -1.55 -24.78
CA ILE A 261 2.19 -1.82 -24.98
C ILE A 261 2.59 -1.46 -26.42
N ARG A 262 1.83 -1.87 -27.43
CA ARG A 262 2.09 -1.56 -28.84
C ARG A 262 2.24 -0.05 -29.04
N ARG A 263 1.30 0.75 -28.53
CA ARG A 263 1.35 2.22 -28.63
C ARG A 263 2.60 2.82 -27.99
N ASN A 264 3.05 2.27 -26.84
CA ASN A 264 4.29 2.74 -26.23
C ASN A 264 5.53 2.37 -27.07
N LEU A 265 5.56 1.15 -27.63
CA LEU A 265 6.68 0.70 -28.43
C LEU A 265 6.79 1.43 -29.77
N GLU A 266 5.68 1.87 -30.35
CA GLU A 266 5.60 2.74 -31.55
C GLU A 266 5.86 4.21 -31.21
N GLY A 267 5.91 4.58 -29.95
CA GLY A 267 6.16 5.95 -29.49
C GLY A 267 7.63 6.34 -29.55
N GLU A 268 7.89 7.67 -29.46
CA GLU A 268 9.26 8.23 -29.47
C GLU A 268 10.04 7.95 -28.18
N ARG A 269 9.40 7.62 -27.08
CA ARG A 269 10.03 7.42 -25.77
C ARG A 269 10.07 5.95 -25.40
N LEU A 270 11.07 5.57 -24.61
CA LEU A 270 11.17 4.24 -24.05
C LEU A 270 9.97 3.95 -23.14
N MET A 271 9.48 2.73 -23.23
CA MET A 271 8.40 2.26 -22.38
C MET A 271 8.94 1.91 -20.99
N ASN A 272 8.27 2.41 -19.94
CA ASN A 272 8.43 1.94 -18.57
C ASN A 272 7.03 1.63 -18.03
N ARG A 273 6.65 0.32 -17.99
CA ARG A 273 5.26 -0.08 -17.75
C ARG A 273 5.12 -1.19 -16.73
N LEU A 274 4.12 -1.05 -15.86
CA LEU A 274 3.67 -2.06 -14.93
C LEU A 274 2.44 -2.81 -15.49
N LEU A 275 2.55 -4.12 -15.61
CA LEU A 275 1.45 -5.02 -15.97
C LEU A 275 0.92 -5.70 -14.71
N GLN A 276 -0.27 -5.35 -14.30
CA GLN A 276 -0.95 -5.92 -13.15
C GLN A 276 -2.07 -6.88 -13.56
N GLY A 277 -2.31 -7.88 -12.74
CA GLY A 277 -3.43 -8.79 -12.92
C GLY A 277 -3.38 -9.91 -11.88
N ASP A 278 -4.50 -10.53 -11.63
CA ASP A 278 -4.61 -11.64 -10.70
C ASP A 278 -3.70 -12.81 -11.06
N VAL A 279 -3.44 -13.68 -10.09
CA VAL A 279 -2.73 -14.93 -10.33
C VAL A 279 -3.49 -15.75 -11.38
N GLY A 280 -2.81 -16.06 -12.49
CA GLY A 280 -3.39 -16.79 -13.61
C GLY A 280 -4.29 -15.96 -14.53
N SER A 281 -4.22 -14.63 -14.51
CA SER A 281 -4.86 -13.74 -15.50
C SER A 281 -4.19 -13.78 -16.89
N GLY A 282 -3.07 -14.48 -17.02
CA GLY A 282 -2.33 -14.62 -18.28
C GLY A 282 -1.37 -13.46 -18.58
N LYS A 283 -0.81 -12.80 -17.57
CA LYS A 283 0.24 -11.77 -17.73
C LYS A 283 1.39 -12.22 -18.62
N THR A 284 1.77 -13.49 -18.51
CA THR A 284 2.85 -14.09 -19.33
C THR A 284 2.55 -13.98 -20.83
N ALA A 285 1.29 -14.13 -21.28
CA ALA A 285 0.96 -13.97 -22.69
C ALA A 285 1.21 -12.54 -23.19
N VAL A 286 0.89 -11.54 -22.39
CA VAL A 286 1.16 -10.12 -22.70
C VAL A 286 2.67 -9.83 -22.71
N ALA A 287 3.41 -10.42 -21.77
CA ALA A 287 4.87 -10.33 -21.74
C ALA A 287 5.53 -10.95 -22.97
N LEU A 288 5.04 -12.12 -23.39
CA LEU A 288 5.50 -12.79 -24.60
C LEU A 288 5.24 -11.96 -25.87
N TYR A 289 4.10 -11.24 -25.93
CA TYR A 289 3.84 -10.27 -27.00
C TYR A 289 4.89 -9.16 -27.03
N ALA A 290 5.22 -8.58 -25.87
CA ALA A 290 6.24 -7.53 -25.79
C ALA A 290 7.63 -8.04 -26.25
N MET A 291 8.02 -9.27 -25.84
CA MET A 291 9.24 -9.91 -26.33
C MET A 291 9.20 -10.11 -27.85
N TYR A 292 8.09 -10.67 -28.37
CA TYR A 292 7.90 -10.91 -29.78
C TYR A 292 8.02 -9.61 -30.60
N ALA A 293 7.42 -8.54 -30.14
CA ALA A 293 7.48 -7.23 -30.77
C ALA A 293 8.93 -6.70 -30.88
N ALA A 294 9.72 -6.84 -29.84
CA ALA A 294 11.14 -6.48 -29.85
C ALA A 294 11.94 -7.36 -30.82
N MET A 295 11.71 -8.68 -30.79
CA MET A 295 12.41 -9.66 -31.66
C MET A 295 12.12 -9.44 -33.13
N GLN A 296 10.88 -9.07 -33.51
CA GLN A 296 10.51 -8.75 -34.90
C GLN A 296 11.23 -7.49 -35.43
N ASN A 297 11.72 -6.64 -34.53
CA ASN A 297 12.53 -5.47 -34.86
C ASN A 297 14.05 -5.70 -34.72
N GLY A 298 14.47 -6.97 -34.67
CA GLY A 298 15.88 -7.34 -34.59
C GLY A 298 16.52 -7.20 -33.21
N LYS A 299 15.75 -6.79 -32.19
CA LYS A 299 16.24 -6.59 -30.81
C LYS A 299 16.18 -7.88 -30.00
N GLN A 300 17.01 -7.96 -28.97
CA GLN A 300 16.93 -9.02 -27.96
C GLN A 300 15.94 -8.65 -26.86
N ALA A 301 15.31 -9.66 -26.27
CA ALA A 301 14.39 -9.50 -25.15
C ALA A 301 14.80 -10.39 -23.97
N ALA A 302 14.87 -9.82 -22.77
CA ALA A 302 15.22 -10.53 -21.53
C ALA A 302 14.01 -10.64 -20.60
N LEU A 303 13.73 -11.84 -20.10
CA LEU A 303 12.71 -12.14 -19.10
C LEU A 303 13.37 -12.66 -17.82
N MET A 304 13.30 -11.86 -16.77
CA MET A 304 13.89 -12.17 -15.49
C MET A 304 12.84 -12.69 -14.50
N ALA A 305 13.12 -13.82 -13.86
CA ALA A 305 12.29 -14.41 -12.83
C ALA A 305 12.99 -14.41 -11.45
N PRO A 306 12.23 -14.33 -10.35
CA PRO A 306 12.81 -14.27 -9.00
C PRO A 306 13.44 -15.59 -8.53
N THR A 307 13.05 -16.72 -9.12
CA THR A 307 13.54 -18.05 -8.73
C THR A 307 13.90 -18.90 -9.94
N GLU A 308 14.78 -19.89 -9.72
CA GLU A 308 15.20 -20.82 -10.77
C GLU A 308 14.03 -21.66 -11.31
N ILE A 309 13.07 -22.02 -10.44
CA ILE A 309 11.88 -22.79 -10.83
C ILE A 309 11.03 -21.99 -11.82
N LEU A 310 10.76 -20.71 -11.53
CA LEU A 310 10.01 -19.83 -12.44
C LEU A 310 10.78 -19.56 -13.74
N ALA A 311 12.08 -19.32 -13.63
CA ALA A 311 12.93 -19.13 -14.82
C ALA A 311 12.91 -20.37 -15.73
N ALA A 312 12.95 -21.58 -15.17
CA ALA A 312 12.83 -22.83 -15.95
C ALA A 312 11.45 -23.00 -16.60
N GLN A 313 10.36 -22.58 -15.92
CA GLN A 313 9.02 -22.58 -16.50
C GLN A 313 8.91 -21.60 -17.66
N HIS A 314 9.44 -20.38 -17.49
CA HIS A 314 9.51 -19.40 -18.57
C HIS A 314 10.34 -19.90 -19.74
N TYR A 315 11.51 -20.51 -19.47
CA TYR A 315 12.34 -21.11 -20.51
C TYR A 315 11.56 -22.13 -21.36
N THR A 316 10.86 -23.06 -20.68
CA THR A 316 10.03 -24.06 -21.37
C THR A 316 8.94 -23.42 -22.23
N THR A 317 8.32 -22.36 -21.74
CA THR A 317 7.26 -21.61 -22.46
C THR A 317 7.83 -20.85 -23.66
N LEU A 318 8.97 -20.18 -23.47
CA LEU A 318 9.66 -19.44 -24.54
C LEU A 318 10.11 -20.39 -25.67
N CYS A 319 10.68 -21.55 -25.32
CA CYS A 319 11.08 -22.55 -26.30
C CYS A 319 9.90 -23.08 -27.14
N LYS A 320 8.72 -23.24 -26.52
CA LYS A 320 7.52 -23.70 -27.25
C LYS A 320 7.00 -22.67 -28.26
N ILE A 321 7.16 -21.38 -27.97
CA ILE A 321 6.60 -20.29 -28.78
C ILE A 321 7.63 -19.76 -29.79
N PHE A 322 8.87 -19.60 -29.40
CA PHE A 322 9.91 -18.97 -30.20
C PHE A 322 10.93 -19.94 -30.82
N GLY A 323 10.88 -21.22 -30.42
CA GLY A 323 11.91 -22.22 -30.80
C GLY A 323 13.09 -22.22 -29.85
N ALA A 324 13.60 -23.40 -29.51
CA ALA A 324 14.70 -23.54 -28.53
C ALA A 324 16.02 -22.90 -29.02
N GLU A 325 16.21 -22.85 -30.32
CA GLU A 325 17.39 -22.25 -30.99
C GLU A 325 17.46 -20.72 -30.75
N ASN A 326 16.32 -20.06 -30.55
CA ASN A 326 16.25 -18.62 -30.32
C ASN A 326 16.28 -18.23 -28.83
N VAL A 327 16.29 -19.21 -27.91
CA VAL A 327 16.15 -18.94 -26.47
C VAL A 327 17.42 -19.35 -25.72
N ALA A 328 17.95 -18.44 -24.89
CA ALA A 328 19.05 -18.73 -23.96
C ALA A 328 18.52 -18.78 -22.51
N TYR A 329 19.15 -19.63 -21.69
CA TYR A 329 18.78 -19.79 -20.28
C TYR A 329 19.99 -19.63 -19.37
N LEU A 330 19.94 -18.65 -18.45
CA LEU A 330 20.98 -18.42 -17.45
C LEU A 330 20.45 -18.61 -16.03
N LYS A 331 21.06 -19.51 -15.27
CA LYS A 331 20.76 -19.76 -13.86
C LYS A 331 22.03 -19.78 -13.01
N GLY A 332 21.86 -19.72 -11.68
CA GLY A 332 22.96 -19.94 -10.75
C GLY A 332 23.46 -21.39 -10.81
N GLY A 333 24.74 -21.62 -10.51
CA GLY A 333 25.29 -22.96 -10.39
C GLY A 333 25.43 -23.78 -11.70
N MET A 334 25.33 -23.13 -12.86
CA MET A 334 25.61 -23.80 -14.17
C MET A 334 27.07 -24.22 -14.26
N LYS A 335 27.32 -25.29 -14.97
CA LYS A 335 28.70 -25.68 -15.33
C LYS A 335 29.33 -24.61 -16.20
N LYS A 336 30.63 -24.36 -16.01
CA LYS A 336 31.33 -23.25 -16.67
C LYS A 336 31.19 -23.32 -18.21
N ALA A 337 31.36 -24.47 -18.80
CA ALA A 337 31.23 -24.66 -20.26
C ALA A 337 29.80 -24.38 -20.78
N GLU A 338 28.76 -24.80 -20.04
CA GLU A 338 27.37 -24.55 -20.41
C GLU A 338 27.06 -23.04 -20.32
N ARG A 339 27.56 -22.37 -19.25
CA ARG A 339 27.39 -20.93 -19.07
C ARG A 339 28.09 -20.15 -20.18
N GLU A 340 29.35 -20.50 -20.52
CA GLU A 340 30.10 -19.84 -21.57
C GLU A 340 29.42 -19.98 -22.94
N ALA A 341 28.83 -21.14 -23.25
CA ALA A 341 28.09 -21.37 -24.47
C ALA A 341 26.83 -20.48 -24.57
N GLU A 342 26.06 -20.37 -23.47
CA GLU A 342 24.89 -19.49 -23.47
C GLU A 342 25.28 -18.00 -23.52
N LEU A 343 26.35 -17.58 -22.84
CA LEU A 343 26.87 -16.22 -22.91
C LEU A 343 27.31 -15.86 -24.35
N ALA A 344 27.96 -16.78 -25.06
CA ALA A 344 28.35 -16.57 -26.47
C ALA A 344 27.11 -16.34 -27.36
N ARG A 345 26.06 -17.17 -27.21
CA ARG A 345 24.79 -17.03 -27.94
C ARG A 345 24.06 -15.70 -27.64
N ILE A 346 24.21 -15.16 -26.43
CA ILE A 346 23.64 -13.86 -26.07
C ILE A 346 24.46 -12.75 -26.73
N ALA A 347 25.79 -12.83 -26.67
CA ALA A 347 26.68 -11.80 -27.15
C ALA A 347 26.71 -11.70 -28.69
N ASP A 348 26.54 -12.80 -29.41
CA ASP A 348 26.49 -12.81 -30.87
C ASP A 348 25.07 -12.55 -31.45
N GLY A 349 24.03 -12.48 -30.58
CA GLY A 349 22.65 -12.21 -30.99
C GLY A 349 21.88 -13.39 -31.56
N THR A 350 22.47 -14.61 -31.58
CA THR A 350 21.75 -15.85 -31.97
C THR A 350 20.60 -16.16 -31.02
N ALA A 351 20.77 -15.94 -29.71
CA ALA A 351 19.68 -15.98 -28.76
C ALA A 351 18.93 -14.64 -28.77
N LYS A 352 17.73 -14.63 -29.33
CA LYS A 352 16.85 -13.45 -29.39
C LYS A 352 16.04 -13.24 -28.12
N ALA A 353 15.67 -14.32 -27.45
CA ALA A 353 14.99 -14.32 -26.17
C ALA A 353 15.91 -14.90 -25.08
N VAL A 354 16.03 -14.24 -23.95
CA VAL A 354 16.89 -14.69 -22.84
C VAL A 354 16.06 -14.77 -21.58
N THR A 355 16.15 -15.86 -20.83
CA THR A 355 15.49 -15.95 -19.52
C THR A 355 16.47 -16.45 -18.47
N GLY A 356 16.24 -16.04 -17.21
CA GLY A 356 17.06 -16.42 -16.07
C GLY A 356 16.65 -15.73 -14.78
N THR A 357 17.49 -15.91 -13.78
CA THR A 357 17.35 -15.21 -12.49
C THR A 357 18.23 -13.94 -12.47
N HIS A 358 18.61 -13.45 -11.29
CA HIS A 358 19.59 -12.35 -11.18
C HIS A 358 20.97 -12.68 -11.81
N ALA A 359 21.19 -13.91 -12.28
CA ALA A 359 22.35 -14.23 -13.10
C ALA A 359 22.44 -13.36 -14.36
N LEU A 360 21.30 -12.85 -14.87
CA LEU A 360 21.24 -11.92 -16.01
C LEU A 360 21.81 -10.52 -15.69
N LEU A 361 21.92 -10.16 -14.40
CA LEU A 361 22.44 -8.87 -13.93
C LEU A 361 23.97 -8.85 -13.79
N GLN A 362 24.60 -10.03 -13.80
CA GLN A 362 26.05 -10.15 -13.58
C GLN A 362 26.83 -9.43 -14.69
N GLY A 363 28.00 -8.91 -14.35
CA GLY A 363 28.82 -8.08 -15.24
C GLY A 363 29.29 -8.78 -16.51
N ASP A 364 29.38 -10.11 -16.49
CA ASP A 364 29.79 -10.96 -17.59
C ASP A 364 28.72 -11.21 -18.67
N VAL A 365 27.48 -10.80 -18.45
CA VAL A 365 26.41 -10.91 -19.44
C VAL A 365 26.39 -9.68 -20.33
N GLU A 366 26.79 -9.82 -21.58
CA GLU A 366 26.76 -8.77 -22.60
C GLU A 366 25.73 -9.13 -23.67
N PHE A 367 24.78 -8.23 -23.91
CA PHE A 367 23.75 -8.40 -24.94
C PHE A 367 24.24 -7.76 -26.24
N HIS A 368 23.92 -8.37 -27.38
CA HIS A 368 24.22 -7.82 -28.70
C HIS A 368 23.42 -6.52 -28.94
N ASP A 369 22.09 -6.59 -28.74
CA ASP A 369 21.19 -5.43 -28.90
C ASP A 369 19.92 -5.63 -28.05
N LEU A 370 20.02 -5.30 -26.75
CA LEU A 370 18.91 -5.47 -25.81
C LEU A 370 17.86 -4.37 -25.97
N GLY A 371 16.67 -4.71 -26.47
CA GLY A 371 15.57 -3.78 -26.69
C GLY A 371 14.40 -3.90 -25.71
N MET A 372 14.27 -5.05 -25.01
CA MET A 372 13.16 -5.28 -24.07
C MET A 372 13.65 -6.00 -22.81
N VAL A 373 13.26 -5.49 -21.65
CA VAL A 373 13.51 -6.11 -20.35
C VAL A 373 12.18 -6.35 -19.64
N ILE A 374 11.92 -7.59 -19.25
CA ILE A 374 10.73 -7.98 -18.51
C ILE A 374 11.15 -8.53 -17.16
N THR A 375 10.51 -8.07 -16.08
CA THR A 375 10.71 -8.61 -14.73
C THR A 375 9.42 -9.19 -14.20
N ASP A 376 9.47 -10.44 -13.74
CA ASP A 376 8.33 -11.10 -13.09
C ASP A 376 8.43 -10.96 -11.57
N GLU A 377 7.30 -10.73 -10.87
CA GLU A 377 7.20 -10.63 -9.41
C GLU A 377 8.10 -9.53 -8.77
N GLN A 378 7.77 -8.26 -9.00
CA GLN A 378 8.54 -7.08 -8.59
C GLN A 378 8.91 -7.00 -7.10
N HIS A 379 8.10 -7.57 -6.18
CA HIS A 379 8.30 -7.42 -4.73
C HIS A 379 9.68 -7.88 -4.21
N ARG A 380 10.44 -8.60 -5.03
CA ARG A 380 11.77 -9.14 -4.68
C ARG A 380 12.94 -8.42 -5.37
N PHE A 381 12.67 -7.42 -6.22
CA PHE A 381 13.71 -6.67 -6.94
C PHE A 381 13.77 -5.21 -6.48
N GLY A 382 14.91 -4.79 -5.92
CA GLY A 382 15.15 -3.41 -5.49
C GLY A 382 15.31 -2.41 -6.65
N VAL A 383 15.14 -1.12 -6.38
CA VAL A 383 15.31 0.00 -7.34
C VAL A 383 16.71 -0.05 -8.02
N LYS A 384 17.76 -0.43 -7.28
CA LYS A 384 19.14 -0.57 -7.78
C LYS A 384 19.28 -1.63 -8.87
N GLN A 385 18.57 -2.74 -8.77
CA GLN A 385 18.64 -3.83 -9.75
C GLN A 385 17.98 -3.44 -11.08
N ARG A 386 16.92 -2.62 -11.03
CA ARG A 386 16.28 -2.03 -12.22
C ARG A 386 17.22 -1.10 -12.96
N ALA A 387 17.91 -0.23 -12.24
CA ALA A 387 18.92 0.67 -12.81
C ALA A 387 20.09 -0.09 -13.46
N THR A 388 20.51 -1.24 -12.88
CA THR A 388 21.61 -2.05 -13.41
C THR A 388 21.24 -2.72 -14.73
N ILE A 389 19.98 -3.19 -14.91
CA ILE A 389 19.53 -3.77 -16.19
C ILE A 389 19.38 -2.68 -17.24
N GLY A 390 18.79 -1.54 -16.87
CA GLY A 390 18.68 -0.39 -17.77
C GLY A 390 20.05 0.13 -18.22
N ALA A 391 21.09 -0.03 -17.40
CA ALA A 391 22.46 0.35 -17.75
C ALA A 391 23.15 -0.64 -18.74
N LYS A 392 22.68 -1.88 -18.84
CA LYS A 392 23.19 -2.90 -19.79
C LYS A 392 22.65 -2.72 -21.21
N GLY A 393 21.49 -2.05 -21.36
CA GLY A 393 20.96 -1.59 -22.64
C GLY A 393 20.54 -0.15 -22.47
N SER A 394 21.36 0.80 -22.89
CA SER A 394 21.11 2.24 -22.73
C SER A 394 19.80 2.75 -23.35
N ALA A 395 19.03 1.88 -24.02
CA ALA A 395 17.79 2.18 -24.73
C ALA A 395 16.77 1.02 -24.70
N ALA A 396 16.69 0.24 -23.62
CA ALA A 396 15.74 -0.88 -23.54
C ALA A 396 14.39 -0.45 -22.92
N ASP A 397 13.31 -0.96 -23.51
CA ASP A 397 11.95 -0.88 -22.94
C ASP A 397 11.83 -1.78 -21.71
N VAL A 398 11.09 -1.33 -20.70
CA VAL A 398 10.91 -2.06 -19.45
C VAL A 398 9.45 -2.41 -19.22
N LEU A 399 9.17 -3.70 -18.99
CA LEU A 399 7.87 -4.20 -18.56
C LEU A 399 8.01 -4.94 -17.24
N ILE A 400 7.28 -4.51 -16.25
CA ILE A 400 7.28 -5.09 -14.92
C ILE A 400 5.96 -5.82 -14.73
N MET A 401 6.00 -7.10 -14.31
CA MET A 401 4.81 -7.87 -13.99
C MET A 401 4.61 -7.96 -12.48
N SER A 402 3.38 -7.80 -12.02
CA SER A 402 3.00 -8.02 -10.63
C SER A 402 1.78 -8.94 -10.54
N ALA A 403 1.89 -9.97 -9.70
CA ALA A 403 0.77 -10.86 -9.37
C ALA A 403 -0.03 -10.37 -8.16
N THR A 404 0.47 -9.37 -7.42
CA THR A 404 -0.33 -8.68 -6.40
C THR A 404 -1.15 -7.60 -7.10
N PRO A 405 -2.47 -7.74 -7.18
CA PRO A 405 -3.30 -6.61 -7.56
C PRO A 405 -3.16 -5.56 -6.47
N ILE A 406 -2.65 -4.40 -6.87
CA ILE A 406 -2.61 -3.20 -6.04
C ILE A 406 -3.73 -2.32 -6.59
N PRO A 407 -4.55 -1.67 -5.76
CA PRO A 407 -5.53 -0.73 -6.26
C PRO A 407 -4.88 0.19 -7.30
N ARG A 408 -5.54 0.36 -8.45
CA ARG A 408 -4.96 1.11 -9.59
C ARG A 408 -4.45 2.49 -9.18
N THR A 409 -5.19 3.13 -8.30
CA THR A 409 -4.84 4.42 -7.71
C THR A 409 -3.57 4.36 -6.87
N LEU A 410 -3.44 3.33 -6.02
CA LEU A 410 -2.25 3.14 -5.20
C LEU A 410 -1.03 2.70 -6.04
N ALA A 411 -1.26 1.90 -7.07
CA ALA A 411 -0.20 1.52 -8.00
C ALA A 411 0.41 2.74 -8.71
N MET A 412 -0.42 3.71 -9.10
CA MET A 412 0.04 4.97 -9.68
C MET A 412 0.83 5.82 -8.69
N ILE A 413 0.52 5.73 -7.39
CA ILE A 413 1.26 6.42 -6.33
C ILE A 413 2.60 5.74 -6.05
N LEU A 414 2.61 4.43 -5.93
CA LEU A 414 3.80 3.66 -5.56
C LEU A 414 4.82 3.55 -6.70
N TYR A 415 4.33 3.55 -7.93
CA TYR A 415 5.10 3.28 -9.14
C TYR A 415 4.89 4.36 -10.21
N GLY A 416 4.84 5.59 -9.78
CA GLY A 416 4.41 6.70 -10.62
C GLY A 416 5.29 7.02 -11.82
N ASP A 417 6.50 6.46 -11.87
CA ASP A 417 7.36 6.44 -13.06
C ASP A 417 6.90 5.40 -14.10
N LEU A 418 5.92 4.54 -13.75
CA LEU A 418 5.43 3.48 -14.60
C LEU A 418 4.03 3.79 -15.17
N SER A 419 3.85 3.57 -16.47
CA SER A 419 2.52 3.43 -17.05
C SER A 419 1.89 2.12 -16.56
N VAL A 420 0.60 2.10 -16.24
CA VAL A 420 -0.05 0.91 -15.66
C VAL A 420 -1.03 0.30 -16.64
N SER A 421 -0.89 -1.01 -16.91
CA SER A 421 -1.88 -1.85 -17.58
C SER A 421 -2.46 -2.87 -16.61
N CYS A 422 -3.78 -3.04 -16.60
CA CYS A 422 -4.49 -3.98 -15.73
C CYS A 422 -5.15 -5.08 -16.55
N ILE A 423 -4.96 -6.34 -16.14
CA ILE A 423 -5.71 -7.48 -16.63
C ILE A 423 -6.70 -7.87 -15.53
N ASP A 424 -7.93 -7.42 -15.66
CA ASP A 424 -9.03 -7.61 -14.71
C ASP A 424 -9.98 -8.75 -15.09
N GLU A 425 -9.67 -9.46 -16.18
CA GLU A 425 -10.39 -10.65 -16.65
C GLU A 425 -9.56 -11.91 -16.42
N LEU A 426 -10.23 -13.00 -16.08
CA LEU A 426 -9.64 -14.34 -16.06
C LEU A 426 -9.83 -15.04 -17.40
N PRO A 427 -8.88 -15.88 -17.86
CA PRO A 427 -9.03 -16.66 -19.06
C PRO A 427 -10.29 -17.53 -19.03
N PRO A 428 -10.95 -17.77 -20.20
CA PRO A 428 -12.13 -18.62 -20.27
C PRO A 428 -11.82 -20.03 -19.79
N GLY A 429 -12.78 -20.68 -19.14
CA GLY A 429 -12.64 -22.03 -18.58
C GLY A 429 -12.15 -22.09 -17.14
N ARG A 430 -11.61 -21.03 -16.55
CA ARG A 430 -11.20 -21.01 -15.16
C ARG A 430 -12.40 -20.88 -14.22
N LYS A 431 -12.54 -21.86 -13.30
CA LYS A 431 -13.63 -21.88 -12.31
C LYS A 431 -13.23 -21.09 -11.07
N PRO A 432 -14.15 -20.30 -10.48
CA PRO A 432 -13.90 -19.61 -9.22
C PRO A 432 -13.55 -20.58 -8.11
N VAL A 433 -12.57 -20.24 -7.28
CA VAL A 433 -12.23 -21.05 -6.09
C VAL A 433 -13.25 -20.80 -4.99
N ALA A 434 -13.91 -21.88 -4.52
CA ALA A 434 -14.88 -21.81 -3.43
C ALA A 434 -14.14 -21.60 -2.11
N THR A 435 -14.16 -20.37 -1.59
CA THR A 435 -13.49 -20.02 -0.32
C THR A 435 -14.44 -20.16 0.85
N ARG A 436 -14.00 -20.78 1.96
CA ARG A 436 -14.79 -20.96 3.19
C ARG A 436 -13.94 -20.71 4.42
N LEU A 437 -14.52 -20.01 5.39
CA LEU A 437 -13.99 -19.92 6.75
C LEU A 437 -14.41 -21.17 7.51
N VAL A 438 -13.46 -21.92 8.05
CA VAL A 438 -13.68 -23.17 8.76
C VAL A 438 -13.53 -22.93 10.26
N PRO A 439 -14.58 -23.14 11.06
CA PRO A 439 -14.48 -23.08 12.52
C PRO A 439 -13.58 -24.21 13.05
N GLU A 440 -12.89 -23.98 14.17
CA GLU A 440 -11.92 -24.92 14.74
C GLU A 440 -12.54 -26.33 14.99
N HIS A 441 -13.79 -26.41 15.46
CA HIS A 441 -14.48 -27.68 15.70
C HIS A 441 -14.75 -28.49 14.42
N LYS A 442 -14.64 -27.89 13.21
CA LYS A 442 -14.77 -28.56 11.90
C LYS A 442 -13.45 -28.87 11.23
N ARG A 443 -12.33 -28.62 11.90
CA ARG A 443 -10.98 -28.83 11.35
C ARG A 443 -10.77 -30.29 10.94
N GLN A 444 -11.23 -31.24 11.76
CA GLN A 444 -11.11 -32.66 11.45
C GLN A 444 -11.98 -33.08 10.25
N ASP A 445 -13.15 -32.49 10.08
CA ASP A 445 -14.01 -32.77 8.92
C ASP A 445 -13.34 -32.23 7.63
N MET A 446 -12.64 -31.09 7.71
CA MET A 446 -11.85 -30.57 6.59
C MET A 446 -10.72 -31.53 6.21
N TYR A 447 -9.96 -32.08 7.18
CA TYR A 447 -8.89 -33.03 6.88
C TYR A 447 -9.44 -34.33 6.27
N LYS A 448 -10.57 -34.85 6.73
CA LYS A 448 -11.23 -35.96 6.08
C LYS A 448 -11.62 -35.67 4.63
N PHE A 449 -12.18 -34.50 4.39
CA PHE A 449 -12.50 -34.07 3.02
C PHE A 449 -11.24 -33.99 2.13
N ILE A 450 -10.13 -33.45 2.65
CA ILE A 450 -8.84 -33.41 1.94
C ILE A 450 -8.37 -34.82 1.61
N GLU A 451 -8.45 -35.76 2.54
CA GLU A 451 -8.08 -37.14 2.36
C GLU A 451 -8.91 -37.84 1.26
N GLU A 452 -10.22 -37.63 1.28
CA GLU A 452 -11.14 -38.18 0.27
C GLU A 452 -10.82 -37.69 -1.12
N GLN A 453 -10.54 -36.38 -1.26
CA GLN A 453 -10.18 -35.79 -2.54
C GLN A 453 -8.78 -36.25 -3.01
N ALA A 454 -7.84 -36.43 -2.08
CA ALA A 454 -6.51 -36.94 -2.41
C ALA A 454 -6.56 -38.42 -2.86
N LYS A 455 -7.41 -39.24 -2.26
CA LYS A 455 -7.70 -40.60 -2.74
C LYS A 455 -8.36 -40.65 -4.12
N ALA A 456 -9.12 -39.60 -4.45
CA ALA A 456 -9.70 -39.42 -5.80
C ALA A 456 -8.70 -38.84 -6.84
N GLY A 457 -7.40 -38.78 -6.52
CA GLY A 457 -6.32 -38.32 -7.41
C GLY A 457 -6.22 -36.80 -7.52
N GLN A 458 -6.81 -36.05 -6.61
CA GLN A 458 -6.59 -34.61 -6.47
C GLN A 458 -5.45 -34.35 -5.47
N GLN A 459 -4.92 -33.13 -5.46
CA GLN A 459 -3.84 -32.78 -4.55
C GLN A 459 -4.22 -31.57 -3.71
N ALA A 460 -3.68 -31.49 -2.49
CA ALA A 460 -3.96 -30.42 -1.54
C ALA A 460 -2.69 -29.77 -1.01
N TYR A 461 -2.75 -28.45 -0.85
CA TYR A 461 -1.79 -27.68 -0.06
C TYR A 461 -2.37 -27.42 1.33
N ILE A 462 -1.53 -27.54 2.36
CA ILE A 462 -1.82 -27.08 3.72
C ILE A 462 -0.72 -26.11 4.12
N VAL A 463 -1.05 -24.83 4.32
CA VAL A 463 -0.09 -23.75 4.51
C VAL A 463 -0.14 -23.25 5.95
N CYS A 464 1.05 -23.22 6.60
CA CYS A 464 1.26 -22.65 7.92
C CYS A 464 1.88 -21.24 7.82
N PRO A 465 1.53 -20.28 8.70
CA PRO A 465 2.13 -18.96 8.70
C PRO A 465 3.61 -19.01 9.09
N LEU A 466 4.39 -18.06 8.55
CA LEU A 466 5.69 -17.65 9.06
C LEU A 466 5.53 -16.24 9.63
N VAL A 467 6.05 -15.97 10.83
CA VAL A 467 6.06 -14.61 11.37
C VAL A 467 7.10 -13.79 10.61
N GLU A 468 6.67 -12.71 9.95
CA GLU A 468 7.58 -11.81 9.22
C GLU A 468 8.66 -11.27 10.16
N GLY A 469 9.92 -11.42 9.76
CA GLY A 469 11.09 -10.90 10.49
C GLY A 469 11.72 -11.85 11.50
N SER A 470 11.17 -13.04 11.69
CA SER A 470 11.85 -14.11 12.41
C SER A 470 11.90 -15.36 11.53
N ASP A 471 13.11 -15.75 11.09
CA ASP A 471 13.41 -17.17 10.84
C ASP A 471 13.37 -17.90 12.19
N SER A 472 12.29 -17.69 13.00
CA SER A 472 12.20 -18.28 14.31
C SER A 472 11.99 -19.78 14.14
N MET A 473 12.77 -20.55 14.88
CA MET A 473 12.68 -22.02 14.93
C MET A 473 11.22 -22.47 15.19
N ASP A 474 10.43 -21.66 15.88
CA ASP A 474 9.06 -21.97 16.32
C ASP A 474 8.07 -22.11 15.15
N ASP A 475 8.16 -21.28 14.08
CA ASP A 475 7.21 -21.34 12.96
C ASP A 475 7.49 -22.51 12.00
N VAL A 476 8.76 -22.83 11.79
CA VAL A 476 9.15 -24.03 11.04
C VAL A 476 8.78 -25.28 11.83
N GLN A 477 8.95 -25.23 13.14
CA GLN A 477 8.57 -26.31 14.04
C GLN A 477 7.07 -26.60 13.97
N SER A 478 6.21 -25.56 13.91
CA SER A 478 4.76 -25.72 13.75
C SER A 478 4.38 -26.43 12.44
N ALA A 479 5.06 -26.14 11.34
CA ALA A 479 4.82 -26.83 10.06
C ALA A 479 5.31 -28.28 10.08
N VAL A 480 6.43 -28.56 10.76
CA VAL A 480 6.98 -29.92 10.94
C VAL A 480 6.06 -30.73 11.87
N GLU A 481 5.59 -30.14 12.96
CA GLU A 481 4.67 -30.80 13.88
C GLU A 481 3.35 -31.17 13.18
N LEU A 482 2.76 -30.23 12.43
CA LEU A 482 1.57 -30.51 11.65
C LEU A 482 1.80 -31.58 10.57
N TYR A 483 2.95 -31.58 9.92
CA TYR A 483 3.32 -32.62 8.96
C TYR A 483 3.37 -34.00 9.64
N GLU A 484 4.02 -34.13 10.81
CA GLU A 484 4.11 -35.40 11.54
C GLU A 484 2.74 -35.88 12.06
N GLU A 485 1.87 -34.94 12.46
CA GLU A 485 0.48 -35.24 12.84
C GLU A 485 -0.30 -35.79 11.64
N LEU A 486 -0.32 -35.05 10.52
CA LEU A 486 -1.10 -35.42 9.34
C LEU A 486 -0.56 -36.68 8.66
N ARG A 487 0.74 -36.95 8.71
CA ARG A 487 1.35 -38.19 8.23
C ARG A 487 0.86 -39.42 8.99
N LYS A 488 0.53 -39.28 10.29
CA LYS A 488 -0.03 -40.34 11.09
C LYS A 488 -1.53 -40.47 10.91
N GLN A 489 -2.21 -39.35 10.67
CA GLN A 489 -3.67 -39.30 10.62
C GLN A 489 -4.23 -39.66 9.24
N LEU A 490 -3.59 -39.24 8.16
CA LEU A 490 -4.03 -39.40 6.79
C LEU A 490 -3.45 -40.69 6.19
N SER A 491 -4.26 -41.42 5.42
CA SER A 491 -3.82 -42.62 4.72
C SER A 491 -3.22 -42.34 3.31
N VAL A 492 -3.02 -41.09 2.99
CA VAL A 492 -2.41 -40.63 1.71
C VAL A 492 -0.99 -40.10 1.95
N SER A 493 -0.18 -40.03 0.88
CA SER A 493 1.18 -39.53 1.00
C SER A 493 1.19 -38.05 1.34
N VAL A 494 1.90 -37.68 2.42
CA VAL A 494 2.08 -36.31 2.90
C VAL A 494 3.54 -35.91 2.69
N GLY A 495 3.78 -34.75 2.07
CA GLY A 495 5.08 -34.14 1.88
C GLY A 495 5.25 -32.87 2.70
N LEU A 496 6.49 -32.42 2.90
CA LEU A 496 6.85 -31.22 3.64
C LEU A 496 7.74 -30.30 2.78
N LEU A 497 7.44 -28.98 2.83
CA LEU A 497 8.22 -27.95 2.13
C LEU A 497 8.32 -26.68 2.97
N HIS A 498 9.55 -26.32 3.42
CA HIS A 498 9.76 -25.09 4.21
C HIS A 498 11.08 -24.39 3.87
N GLY A 499 11.22 -23.13 4.30
CA GLY A 499 12.31 -22.23 3.93
C GLY A 499 13.71 -22.73 4.27
N GLN A 500 13.88 -23.46 5.38
CA GLN A 500 15.18 -23.93 5.87
C GLN A 500 15.70 -25.21 5.16
N MET A 501 14.89 -25.85 4.30
CA MET A 501 15.37 -26.99 3.52
C MET A 501 16.42 -26.56 2.48
N SER A 502 17.36 -27.45 2.16
CA SER A 502 18.30 -27.24 1.07
C SER A 502 17.57 -27.11 -0.28
N ASN A 503 18.14 -26.38 -1.24
CA ASN A 503 17.51 -26.20 -2.56
C ASN A 503 17.21 -27.53 -3.23
N ALA A 504 18.12 -28.49 -3.16
CA ALA A 504 17.90 -29.83 -3.71
C ALA A 504 16.73 -30.58 -3.05
N ALA A 505 16.55 -30.44 -1.72
CA ALA A 505 15.44 -31.03 -1.01
C ALA A 505 14.10 -30.35 -1.37
N LYS A 506 14.09 -29.02 -1.51
CA LYS A 506 12.92 -28.26 -1.98
C LYS A 506 12.49 -28.68 -3.38
N GLU A 507 13.44 -28.78 -4.31
CA GLU A 507 13.17 -29.22 -5.67
C GLU A 507 12.63 -30.64 -5.72
N LYS A 508 13.20 -31.56 -4.94
CA LYS A 508 12.73 -32.94 -4.84
C LYS A 508 11.28 -33.03 -4.30
N ALA A 509 10.96 -32.29 -3.24
CA ALA A 509 9.62 -32.26 -2.67
C ALA A 509 8.59 -31.64 -3.64
N ALA A 510 8.95 -30.54 -4.29
CA ALA A 510 8.11 -29.89 -5.29
C ALA A 510 7.87 -30.76 -6.51
N GLU A 511 8.89 -31.47 -6.98
CA GLU A 511 8.79 -32.38 -8.13
C GLU A 511 7.95 -33.63 -7.80
N ALA A 512 8.12 -34.24 -6.62
CA ALA A 512 7.29 -35.35 -6.16
C ALA A 512 5.81 -34.94 -6.10
N PHE A 513 5.52 -33.72 -5.61
CA PHE A 513 4.17 -33.20 -5.61
C PHE A 513 3.65 -32.94 -7.03
N ARG A 514 4.45 -32.37 -7.92
CA ARG A 514 4.08 -32.13 -9.32
C ARG A 514 3.76 -33.43 -10.08
N ARG A 515 4.47 -34.52 -9.78
CA ARG A 515 4.24 -35.85 -10.40
C ARG A 515 3.04 -36.59 -9.80
N GLY A 516 2.41 -36.03 -8.71
CA GLY A 516 1.30 -36.71 -8.03
C GLY A 516 1.74 -37.83 -7.07
N GLU A 517 3.03 -37.98 -6.83
CA GLU A 517 3.57 -38.96 -5.86
C GLU A 517 3.20 -38.56 -4.42
N THR A 518 2.98 -37.28 -4.18
CA THR A 518 2.52 -36.69 -2.93
C THR A 518 1.11 -36.16 -3.10
N GLY A 519 0.16 -36.62 -2.27
CA GLY A 519 -1.25 -36.20 -2.30
C GLY A 519 -1.51 -34.90 -1.53
N VAL A 520 -0.82 -34.73 -0.40
CA VAL A 520 -0.95 -33.53 0.47
C VAL A 520 0.43 -32.94 0.72
N LEU A 521 0.61 -31.64 0.45
CA LEU A 521 1.86 -30.93 0.72
C LEU A 521 1.65 -29.92 1.87
N VAL A 522 2.28 -30.18 3.02
CA VAL A 522 2.36 -29.23 4.11
C VAL A 522 3.51 -28.27 3.83
N ALA A 523 3.26 -26.97 3.91
CA ALA A 523 4.30 -26.00 3.60
C ALA A 523 4.15 -24.70 4.37
N THR A 524 5.23 -23.93 4.43
CA THR A 524 5.23 -22.52 4.83
C THR A 524 4.99 -21.63 3.62
N THR A 525 5.09 -20.30 3.78
CA THR A 525 4.91 -19.30 2.71
C THR A 525 5.82 -19.49 1.48
N VAL A 526 6.78 -20.39 1.52
CA VAL A 526 7.65 -20.73 0.38
C VAL A 526 6.86 -21.20 -0.87
N ILE A 527 5.61 -21.65 -0.70
CA ILE A 527 4.69 -21.99 -1.81
C ILE A 527 4.27 -20.75 -2.64
N GLU A 528 4.42 -19.55 -2.14
CA GLU A 528 4.19 -18.33 -2.95
C GLU A 528 5.03 -18.32 -4.23
N VAL A 529 6.06 -19.17 -4.29
CA VAL A 529 7.00 -19.24 -5.42
C VAL A 529 6.72 -20.45 -6.32
N GLY A 530 5.81 -20.29 -7.28
CA GLY A 530 5.95 -20.74 -8.65
C GLY A 530 5.75 -22.21 -9.03
N VAL A 531 5.25 -23.14 -8.20
CA VAL A 531 4.96 -24.50 -8.69
C VAL A 531 3.55 -24.57 -9.28
N ASP A 532 3.44 -24.78 -10.58
CA ASP A 532 2.16 -25.00 -11.25
C ASP A 532 1.78 -26.48 -11.21
N VAL A 533 0.72 -26.81 -10.45
CA VAL A 533 0.21 -28.19 -10.31
C VAL A 533 -1.27 -28.20 -10.65
N PRO A 534 -1.67 -28.57 -11.87
CA PRO A 534 -3.07 -28.53 -12.31
C PRO A 534 -4.01 -29.40 -11.47
N ASN A 535 -3.52 -30.48 -10.86
CA ASN A 535 -4.29 -31.36 -9.99
C ASN A 535 -4.43 -30.87 -8.55
N ALA A 536 -3.75 -29.78 -8.16
CA ALA A 536 -3.92 -29.16 -6.85
C ALA A 536 -5.21 -28.34 -6.82
N THR A 537 -6.22 -28.91 -6.18
CA THR A 537 -7.58 -28.33 -6.13
C THR A 537 -7.95 -27.82 -4.76
N ILE A 538 -7.19 -28.12 -3.72
CA ILE A 538 -7.49 -27.70 -2.35
C ILE A 538 -6.32 -26.91 -1.77
N MET A 539 -6.66 -25.77 -1.20
CA MET A 539 -5.78 -24.94 -0.38
C MET A 539 -6.37 -24.82 1.02
N ALA A 540 -5.69 -25.30 2.04
CA ALA A 540 -6.04 -25.08 3.43
C ALA A 540 -4.99 -24.18 4.07
N ILE A 541 -5.41 -23.10 4.76
CA ILE A 541 -4.52 -22.12 5.36
C ILE A 541 -4.79 -22.11 6.86
N GLU A 542 -3.80 -22.54 7.62
CA GLU A 542 -3.79 -22.53 9.08
C GLU A 542 -3.47 -21.13 9.61
N ASN A 543 -4.16 -20.73 10.69
CA ASN A 543 -4.00 -19.41 11.30
C ASN A 543 -4.04 -18.27 10.24
N ALA A 544 -5.07 -18.30 9.38
CA ALA A 544 -5.22 -17.37 8.26
C ALA A 544 -5.25 -15.88 8.70
N ASP A 545 -5.61 -15.62 9.96
CA ASP A 545 -5.59 -14.29 10.58
C ASP A 545 -4.18 -13.67 10.66
N ARG A 546 -3.12 -14.47 10.61
CA ARG A 546 -1.73 -14.01 10.64
C ARG A 546 -1.20 -13.58 9.26
N PHE A 547 -1.88 -13.90 8.18
CA PHE A 547 -1.49 -13.53 6.81
C PHE A 547 -2.08 -12.19 6.38
N GLY A 548 -1.39 -11.46 5.52
CA GLY A 548 -1.96 -10.34 4.79
C GLY A 548 -3.03 -10.81 3.78
N LEU A 549 -4.04 -9.96 3.49
CA LEU A 549 -5.10 -10.32 2.53
C LEU A 549 -4.53 -10.59 1.13
N ALA A 550 -3.52 -9.83 0.70
CA ALA A 550 -2.82 -10.05 -0.56
C ALA A 550 -2.11 -11.41 -0.61
N GLN A 551 -1.46 -11.83 0.49
CA GLN A 551 -0.81 -13.14 0.58
C GLN A 551 -1.84 -14.28 0.54
N LEU A 552 -2.94 -14.17 1.28
CA LEU A 552 -4.03 -15.14 1.23
C LEU A 552 -4.62 -15.28 -0.17
N HIS A 553 -4.76 -14.15 -0.88
CA HIS A 553 -5.22 -14.15 -2.27
C HIS A 553 -4.22 -14.84 -3.20
N GLN A 554 -2.93 -14.61 -3.06
CA GLN A 554 -1.89 -15.28 -3.83
C GLN A 554 -1.87 -16.79 -3.59
N LEU A 555 -1.97 -17.22 -2.31
CA LEU A 555 -2.08 -18.63 -1.94
C LEU A 555 -3.33 -19.27 -2.55
N ARG A 556 -4.49 -18.62 -2.46
CA ARG A 556 -5.72 -19.07 -3.11
C ARG A 556 -5.55 -19.24 -4.62
N GLY A 557 -4.82 -18.35 -5.27
CA GLY A 557 -4.53 -18.40 -6.70
C GLY A 557 -3.63 -19.58 -7.15
N ARG A 558 -3.01 -20.31 -6.20
CA ARG A 558 -2.22 -21.51 -6.50
C ARG A 558 -3.07 -22.73 -6.81
N VAL A 559 -4.35 -22.72 -6.50
CA VAL A 559 -5.31 -23.76 -6.87
C VAL A 559 -6.30 -23.23 -7.92
N GLY A 560 -7.08 -24.12 -8.55
CA GLY A 560 -8.05 -23.73 -9.57
C GLY A 560 -7.44 -23.48 -10.95
N ARG A 561 -6.35 -24.18 -11.29
CA ARG A 561 -5.69 -24.10 -12.60
C ARG A 561 -6.11 -25.19 -13.58
N GLY A 562 -6.89 -26.17 -13.10
CA GLY A 562 -7.46 -27.25 -13.91
C GLY A 562 -8.98 -27.13 -14.04
N ASP A 563 -9.60 -28.09 -14.71
CA ASP A 563 -11.05 -28.12 -14.97
C ASP A 563 -11.90 -28.55 -13.75
N LYS A 564 -11.26 -29.03 -12.69
CA LYS A 564 -11.94 -29.48 -11.48
C LYS A 564 -12.33 -28.30 -10.57
N ARG A 565 -13.41 -28.49 -9.79
CA ARG A 565 -13.81 -27.50 -8.78
C ARG A 565 -12.75 -27.43 -7.69
N SER A 566 -12.38 -26.22 -7.29
CA SER A 566 -11.32 -25.98 -6.31
C SER A 566 -11.83 -25.28 -5.06
N TYR A 567 -11.19 -25.54 -3.94
CA TYR A 567 -11.59 -25.08 -2.61
C TYR A 567 -10.44 -24.38 -1.90
N CYS A 568 -10.77 -23.32 -1.17
CA CYS A 568 -9.83 -22.66 -0.25
C CYS A 568 -10.46 -22.63 1.14
N PHE A 569 -9.83 -23.27 2.11
CA PHE A 569 -10.26 -23.32 3.50
C PHE A 569 -9.37 -22.40 4.34
N LEU A 570 -10.01 -21.49 5.09
CA LEU A 570 -9.32 -20.56 5.98
C LEU A 570 -9.64 -20.95 7.42
N LEU A 571 -8.62 -21.28 8.21
CA LEU A 571 -8.74 -21.50 9.65
C LEU A 571 -8.18 -20.28 10.38
N SER A 572 -8.89 -19.79 11.40
CA SER A 572 -8.46 -18.62 12.18
C SER A 572 -8.38 -18.99 13.65
N GLY A 573 -7.26 -18.69 14.27
CA GLY A 573 -7.08 -18.76 15.73
C GLY A 573 -7.65 -17.54 16.46
N ASP A 574 -7.88 -16.42 15.74
CA ASP A 574 -8.43 -15.18 16.28
C ASP A 574 -9.93 -15.07 15.96
N SER A 575 -10.75 -14.99 17.01
CA SER A 575 -12.20 -14.81 16.92
C SER A 575 -12.64 -13.35 16.96
N SER A 576 -11.71 -12.38 16.91
CA SER A 576 -12.02 -10.95 16.93
C SER A 576 -12.87 -10.56 15.71
N GLU A 577 -13.76 -9.58 15.90
CA GLU A 577 -14.64 -9.08 14.83
C GLU A 577 -13.82 -8.55 13.65
N VAL A 578 -12.68 -7.92 13.91
CA VAL A 578 -11.78 -7.37 12.89
C VAL A 578 -11.16 -8.50 12.05
N ALA A 579 -10.65 -9.56 12.67
CA ALA A 579 -10.10 -10.71 11.96
C ALA A 579 -11.15 -11.41 11.10
N GLN A 580 -12.35 -11.62 11.64
CA GLN A 580 -13.46 -12.21 10.90
C GLN A 580 -13.93 -11.36 9.73
N GLN A 581 -14.05 -10.05 9.91
CA GLN A 581 -14.42 -9.13 8.84
C GLN A 581 -13.38 -9.17 7.71
N ARG A 582 -12.09 -9.18 8.05
CA ARG A 582 -10.99 -9.28 7.10
C ARG A 582 -11.04 -10.57 6.28
N LEU A 583 -11.17 -11.73 6.94
CA LEU A 583 -11.23 -13.01 6.25
C LEU A 583 -12.55 -13.19 5.44
N SER A 584 -13.65 -12.56 5.88
CA SER A 584 -14.92 -12.59 5.16
C SER A 584 -14.84 -11.94 3.77
N THR A 585 -13.92 -10.99 3.58
CA THR A 585 -13.67 -10.38 2.27
C THR A 585 -13.24 -11.43 1.23
N LEU A 586 -12.31 -12.33 1.61
CA LEU A 586 -11.86 -13.42 0.74
C LEU A 586 -12.95 -14.44 0.42
N VAL A 587 -13.94 -14.59 1.32
CA VAL A 587 -15.09 -15.47 1.08
C VAL A 587 -16.07 -14.84 0.10
N LYS A 588 -16.24 -13.51 0.13
CA LYS A 588 -17.22 -12.78 -0.68
C LYS A 588 -16.78 -12.55 -2.12
N THR A 589 -15.49 -12.33 -2.35
CA THR A 589 -14.98 -11.99 -3.69
C THR A 589 -13.78 -12.84 -4.10
N ASN A 590 -13.71 -13.13 -5.40
CA ASN A 590 -12.53 -13.72 -6.04
C ASN A 590 -11.64 -12.66 -6.72
N SER A 591 -12.08 -11.41 -6.82
CA SER A 591 -11.31 -10.32 -7.43
C SER A 591 -10.19 -9.88 -6.49
N GLY A 592 -8.95 -10.00 -6.95
CA GLY A 592 -7.79 -9.53 -6.19
C GLY A 592 -7.75 -8.00 -6.06
N PHE A 593 -8.32 -7.26 -7.02
CA PHE A 593 -8.42 -5.80 -6.94
C PHE A 593 -9.37 -5.36 -5.82
N GLU A 594 -10.56 -6.00 -5.70
CA GLU A 594 -11.50 -5.71 -4.61
C GLU A 594 -10.92 -6.07 -3.22
N ILE A 595 -10.16 -7.18 -3.15
CA ILE A 595 -9.48 -7.58 -1.92
C ILE A 595 -8.43 -6.54 -1.54
N ALA A 596 -7.64 -6.07 -2.50
CA ALA A 596 -6.61 -5.06 -2.26
C ALA A 596 -7.20 -3.70 -1.86
N GLU A 597 -8.32 -3.28 -2.47
CA GLU A 597 -9.05 -2.08 -2.08
C GLU A 597 -9.58 -2.18 -0.65
N THR A 598 -10.15 -3.35 -0.30
CA THR A 598 -10.64 -3.59 1.06
C THR A 598 -9.50 -3.60 2.09
N ASP A 599 -8.35 -4.22 1.76
CA ASP A 599 -7.16 -4.22 2.64
C ASP A 599 -6.64 -2.79 2.85
N LEU A 600 -6.61 -1.99 1.79
CA LEU A 600 -6.24 -0.56 1.85
C LEU A 600 -7.19 0.24 2.75
N MET A 601 -8.50 0.02 2.63
CA MET A 601 -9.50 0.70 3.47
C MET A 601 -9.38 0.30 4.94
N MET A 602 -9.08 -0.96 5.23
CA MET A 602 -8.95 -1.47 6.60
C MET A 602 -7.67 -1.02 7.30
N ARG A 603 -6.54 -1.05 6.62
CA ARG A 603 -5.23 -0.67 7.18
C ARG A 603 -4.98 0.83 7.13
N GLY A 604 -5.64 1.51 6.20
CA GLY A 604 -5.33 2.89 5.83
C GLY A 604 -4.05 3.00 4.98
N PRO A 605 -3.92 4.04 4.17
CA PRO A 605 -2.79 4.21 3.24
C PRO A 605 -1.46 4.50 3.95
N GLY A 606 -1.48 4.93 5.20
CA GLY A 606 -0.27 5.27 5.97
C GLY A 606 0.65 4.07 6.22
N GLU A 607 0.12 2.85 6.37
CA GLU A 607 0.93 1.64 6.49
C GLU A 607 1.52 1.19 5.15
N PHE A 608 0.78 1.39 4.04
CA PHE A 608 1.25 1.03 2.70
C PHE A 608 2.35 1.97 2.18
N LEU A 609 2.27 3.25 2.52
CA LEU A 609 3.20 4.26 2.00
C LEU A 609 4.53 4.33 2.76
N GLY A 610 4.70 3.58 3.85
CA GLY A 610 5.93 3.54 4.63
C GLY A 610 6.41 4.95 5.06
N LYS A 611 6.96 5.12 6.21
CA LYS A 611 7.26 6.44 6.82
C LYS A 611 8.20 7.36 6.02
N LYS A 612 8.79 6.98 4.86
CA LYS A 612 9.82 7.82 4.19
C LYS A 612 10.02 7.66 2.67
N GLN A 613 9.25 6.85 1.93
CA GLN A 613 9.73 6.48 0.58
C GLN A 613 9.06 7.13 -0.64
N HIS A 614 7.92 7.82 -0.54
CA HIS A 614 7.13 8.09 -1.76
C HIS A 614 6.67 9.55 -1.99
N GLY A 615 7.19 10.52 -1.25
CA GLY A 615 6.96 11.94 -1.56
C GLY A 615 5.51 12.47 -1.38
N ILE A 616 4.55 11.66 -0.94
CA ILE A 616 3.20 12.11 -0.55
C ILE A 616 3.22 12.44 0.94
N SER A 617 2.58 13.55 1.34
CA SER A 617 2.45 13.88 2.75
C SER A 617 1.56 12.85 3.47
N GLU A 618 1.84 12.58 4.76
CA GLU A 618 0.97 11.72 5.60
C GLU A 618 -0.48 12.21 5.62
N PHE A 619 -0.67 13.51 5.44
CA PHE A 619 -1.99 14.14 5.37
C PHE A 619 -2.73 13.79 4.08
N ALA A 620 -2.07 13.89 2.93
CA ALA A 620 -2.67 13.51 1.65
C ALA A 620 -2.97 12.02 1.63
N ALA A 621 -2.05 11.19 2.10
CA ALA A 621 -2.26 9.75 2.22
C ALA A 621 -3.47 9.40 3.10
N ALA A 622 -3.63 10.05 4.26
CA ALA A 622 -4.78 9.85 5.14
C ALA A 622 -6.10 10.38 4.54
N SER A 623 -6.04 11.46 3.76
CA SER A 623 -7.22 12.04 3.12
C SER A 623 -7.65 11.24 1.89
N LEU A 624 -6.70 10.68 1.14
CA LEU A 624 -6.93 9.83 -0.03
C LEU A 624 -7.60 8.49 0.32
N ALA A 625 -7.37 7.96 1.53
CA ALA A 625 -8.11 6.80 2.03
C ALA A 625 -9.61 7.05 2.18
N MET A 626 -9.99 8.32 2.29
CA MET A 626 -11.40 8.69 2.53
C MET A 626 -12.17 8.96 1.23
N ASP A 627 -11.50 9.28 0.12
CA ASP A 627 -12.18 9.59 -1.15
C ASP A 627 -11.29 9.34 -2.38
N ILE A 628 -11.50 8.19 -3.02
CA ILE A 628 -10.79 7.80 -4.26
C ILE A 628 -11.17 8.73 -5.44
N SER A 629 -12.33 9.41 -5.40
CA SER A 629 -12.75 10.31 -6.47
C SER A 629 -11.81 11.50 -6.64
N VAL A 630 -11.30 12.05 -5.54
CA VAL A 630 -10.36 13.17 -5.53
C VAL A 630 -9.06 12.83 -6.29
N MET A 631 -8.61 11.57 -6.21
CA MET A 631 -7.41 11.13 -6.95
C MET A 631 -7.64 11.11 -8.45
N LYS A 632 -8.81 10.63 -8.87
CA LYS A 632 -9.16 10.60 -10.29
C LYS A 632 -9.26 12.03 -10.84
N GLU A 633 -9.97 12.89 -10.13
CA GLU A 633 -10.13 14.30 -10.50
C GLU A 633 -8.77 15.04 -10.58
N ALA A 634 -7.88 14.81 -9.63
CA ALA A 634 -6.55 15.41 -9.63
C ALA A 634 -5.65 14.89 -10.76
N LYS A 635 -5.80 13.61 -11.14
CA LYS A 635 -5.12 13.06 -12.31
C LYS A 635 -5.64 13.66 -13.61
N ASP A 636 -6.96 13.71 -13.78
CA ASP A 636 -7.60 14.28 -14.95
C ASP A 636 -7.18 15.76 -15.11
N ALA A 637 -7.08 16.50 -13.98
CA ALA A 637 -6.56 17.85 -13.94
C ALA A 637 -5.07 17.95 -14.35
N ALA A 638 -4.23 16.99 -13.94
CA ALA A 638 -2.82 16.95 -14.35
C ALA A 638 -2.66 16.71 -15.85
N GLU A 639 -3.46 15.80 -16.42
CA GLU A 639 -3.49 15.52 -17.85
C GLU A 639 -3.95 16.77 -18.66
N GLU A 640 -4.97 17.49 -18.16
CA GLU A 640 -5.47 18.73 -18.74
C GLU A 640 -4.39 19.82 -18.76
N ILE A 641 -3.72 20.07 -17.62
CA ILE A 641 -2.61 21.05 -17.52
C ILE A 641 -1.51 20.76 -18.54
N LEU A 642 -1.17 19.48 -18.73
CA LEU A 642 -0.06 19.10 -19.62
C LEU A 642 -0.46 19.03 -21.10
N SER A 643 -1.75 18.95 -21.42
CA SER A 643 -2.27 18.86 -22.79
C SER A 643 -2.74 20.20 -23.35
N ASP A 644 -3.10 21.17 -22.50
CA ASP A 644 -3.58 22.49 -22.90
C ASP A 644 -2.57 23.58 -22.53
N ARG A 645 -2.18 24.37 -23.53
CA ARG A 645 -1.20 25.47 -23.36
C ARG A 645 -1.70 26.56 -22.40
N GLN A 646 -2.98 26.91 -22.46
CA GLN A 646 -3.55 27.93 -21.58
C GLN A 646 -3.60 27.42 -20.14
N ALA A 647 -4.06 26.20 -19.92
CA ALA A 647 -4.04 25.56 -18.60
C ALA A 647 -2.64 25.43 -18.02
N MET A 648 -1.63 25.16 -18.87
CA MET A 648 -0.22 25.12 -18.49
C MET A 648 0.29 26.49 -18.05
N GLU A 649 -0.03 27.57 -18.77
CA GLU A 649 0.36 28.93 -18.40
C GLU A 649 -0.28 29.37 -17.08
N GLU A 650 -1.56 29.07 -16.87
CA GLU A 650 -2.26 29.36 -15.60
C GLU A 650 -1.69 28.55 -14.41
N ALA A 651 -1.18 27.35 -14.63
CA ALA A 651 -0.67 26.42 -13.61
C ALA A 651 0.87 26.48 -13.45
N LEU A 652 1.57 27.46 -14.03
CA LEU A 652 3.02 27.58 -13.93
C LEU A 652 3.60 27.45 -12.50
N PRO A 653 3.00 28.05 -11.45
CA PRO A 653 3.49 27.88 -10.08
C PRO A 653 3.43 26.41 -9.60
N LEU A 654 2.39 25.66 -9.98
CA LEU A 654 2.25 24.23 -9.66
C LEU A 654 3.30 23.40 -10.43
N ILE A 655 3.53 23.72 -11.69
CA ILE A 655 4.53 23.06 -12.53
C ILE A 655 5.94 23.26 -11.94
N HIS A 656 6.29 24.47 -11.50
CA HIS A 656 7.56 24.73 -10.84
C HIS A 656 7.71 23.96 -9.52
N ARG A 657 6.64 23.86 -8.71
CA ARG A 657 6.65 23.06 -7.48
C ARG A 657 6.81 21.56 -7.78
N ALA A 658 6.14 21.06 -8.82
CA ALA A 658 6.29 19.68 -9.28
C ALA A 658 7.71 19.41 -9.79
N TRP A 659 8.33 20.34 -10.51
CA TRP A 659 9.71 20.25 -10.98
C TRP A 659 10.71 20.19 -9.81
N ASN A 660 10.60 21.10 -8.86
CA ASN A 660 11.46 21.11 -7.66
C ASN A 660 11.36 19.78 -6.87
N ARG A 661 10.15 19.21 -6.82
CA ARG A 661 9.92 17.91 -6.21
C ARG A 661 10.58 16.78 -6.99
N LEU A 662 10.52 16.81 -8.31
CA LEU A 662 11.20 15.88 -9.20
C LEU A 662 12.73 15.92 -9.02
N GLU A 663 13.33 17.10 -8.95
CA GLU A 663 14.77 17.27 -8.70
C GLU A 663 15.18 16.71 -7.32
N ALA A 664 14.39 16.95 -6.29
CA ALA A 664 14.61 16.40 -4.95
C ALA A 664 14.58 14.86 -4.96
N MET A 665 13.60 14.25 -5.64
CA MET A 665 13.48 12.79 -5.78
C MET A 665 14.68 12.21 -6.55
N ASN A 666 15.10 12.83 -7.64
CA ASN A 666 16.27 12.38 -8.41
C ASN A 666 17.57 12.51 -7.60
N GLY A 667 17.73 13.56 -6.79
CA GLY A 667 18.86 13.75 -5.89
C GLY A 667 18.92 12.68 -4.78
N GLU A 668 17.81 12.19 -4.29
CA GLU A 668 17.74 11.07 -3.32
C GLU A 668 18.06 9.72 -3.98
N ILE A 669 17.57 9.48 -5.19
CA ILE A 669 17.86 8.26 -5.97
C ILE A 669 19.35 8.17 -6.29
N ALA A 670 20.01 9.29 -6.60
CA ALA A 670 21.43 9.32 -6.90
C ALA A 670 22.32 9.12 -5.65
N ARG A 671 21.81 9.36 -4.44
CA ARG A 671 22.54 9.19 -3.16
C ARG A 671 22.37 7.81 -2.53
N ASN A 672 21.35 7.04 -2.92
CA ASN A 672 21.06 5.69 -2.45
C ASN A 672 21.48 4.61 -3.47
#